data_d618ee8c3c3180d2256e4d11507e5ff5
#
_entry.id   d618ee8c3c3180d2256e4d11507e5ff5
#
_cell.length_a   1.000
_cell.length_b   1.000
_cell.length_c   1.000
_cell.angle_alpha   90.00
_cell.angle_beta   90.00
_cell.angle_gamma   90.00
#
_symmetry.space_group_name_H-M   'P 1'
#
loop_
_entity.id
_entity.type
_entity.pdbx_description
1 polymer ?
#
loop_
_entity_poly.entity_id
_entity_poly.type
_entity_poly.pdbx_seq_one_letter_code
_entity_poly.pdbx_strand_id
1 'polypeptide(L)'
;MKVFSSPAEVIVDPSLNLTSLVERHRANSADPVLYRRQMSPGNWQPVRASEFYRMVADLAKGMIAAGIRPGDRVGIMSRTRFEWTVIDFAIWYAGAISVPVYETNAPTQASWALSHSEATAVFVEDEKLLGRIKEAEGLSASAEEPMQLKHRWVIENGDLDSLSARASEVSDEQLEQARTRATCDDIATIVYTSGTTGRPKGCPLTHGNFLNLSANTRFVESEIANPRNSSILFLPLAHVLARLIQVLALDSGVVIGHSPNIKNLAADLDSFKPTMLLVVPRVFEKVYEGAKAKAEKGGSLNKALFDRSVDIAIAWSKAKVAGHVSFKLAAQYALYDRLVYSKLRAALGGQLHYAVSGGGPLGERLAHFFHAVGVQVIEGYGLTETCAPIAAGRITPYQIGRIGPLLPGAEGTIAEDGELLVRGVGVMKGYYKNPEEDAQAFTEDGWLRTGDLAEFDEAGLLKIVGRKKEIIVTAGGKNVIPGIAENHLRTSPLVSQAMLVGDEKPFIAALVTLDPDTLPEQLEHLGLPRSLSIPEAAVHPAVRAAVQRIVDEANQLVSRAEGIREFRIMNRDLTEEDGYLTPSHKIRRAKVLQDFSSYVDEMYGRVTATTSDSLSRLQDYAAEQTERLVELRDQATERLAEYADQQAERLAEFRDQATERLGELREQAVEMIQEYQENRAVAAGDSEEAEESAESTENVKGADTSAKTAEEPGSQDALRAEAQHAEKKPE
;
A
#
# COMPACT_ATOMS: atom_id res chain seq x y z
N MET A 1 -2.25 27.88 -10.40
CA MET A 1 -2.38 26.44 -10.14
C MET A 1 -3.29 25.81 -11.21
N LYS A 2 -2.95 24.62 -11.75
CA LYS A 2 -3.81 23.88 -12.69
C LYS A 2 -4.89 23.15 -11.89
N VAL A 3 -6.16 23.42 -12.21
CA VAL A 3 -7.30 22.74 -11.59
C VAL A 3 -7.71 21.55 -12.46
N PHE A 4 -7.86 20.40 -11.83
CA PHE A 4 -8.47 19.20 -12.40
C PHE A 4 -9.89 19.13 -11.88
N SER A 5 -10.86 18.93 -12.76
CA SER A 5 -12.28 18.93 -12.43
C SER A 5 -12.96 17.72 -13.03
N SER A 6 -13.81 17.08 -12.25
CA SER A 6 -14.71 16.01 -12.68
C SER A 6 -16.14 16.45 -12.36
N PRO A 7 -16.87 17.04 -13.31
CA PRO A 7 -18.23 17.50 -13.08
C PRO A 7 -19.15 16.40 -12.57
N ALA A 8 -20.15 16.77 -11.75
CA ALA A 8 -21.15 15.80 -11.29
C ALA A 8 -21.98 15.28 -12.48
N GLU A 9 -22.07 13.98 -12.61
CA GLU A 9 -22.87 13.28 -13.64
C GLU A 9 -24.33 13.12 -13.21
N VAL A 10 -24.56 13.02 -11.89
CA VAL A 10 -25.88 12.90 -11.28
C VAL A 10 -26.09 14.05 -10.29
N ILE A 11 -27.18 14.77 -10.48
CA ILE A 11 -27.63 15.81 -9.57
C ILE A 11 -28.73 15.22 -8.69
N VAL A 12 -28.48 15.14 -7.39
CA VAL A 12 -29.45 14.68 -6.40
C VAL A 12 -30.43 15.80 -6.07
N ASP A 13 -31.72 15.48 -5.94
CA ASP A 13 -32.73 16.43 -5.47
C ASP A 13 -32.39 16.91 -4.05
N PRO A 14 -32.18 18.22 -3.84
CA PRO A 14 -31.77 18.78 -2.57
C PRO A 14 -32.77 18.56 -1.41
N SER A 15 -34.03 18.25 -1.72
CA SER A 15 -35.06 17.96 -0.71
C SER A 15 -34.93 16.56 -0.10
N LEU A 16 -34.11 15.67 -0.71
CA LEU A 16 -33.92 14.30 -0.25
C LEU A 16 -32.95 14.21 0.94
N ASN A 17 -33.06 13.08 1.65
CA ASN A 17 -32.09 12.66 2.65
C ASN A 17 -31.83 11.14 2.52
N LEU A 18 -30.93 10.56 3.33
CA LEU A 18 -30.50 9.17 3.22
C LEU A 18 -31.64 8.14 3.37
N THR A 19 -32.74 8.48 4.04
CA THR A 19 -33.89 7.59 4.19
C THR A 19 -34.60 7.35 2.85
N SER A 20 -34.47 8.28 1.90
CA SER A 20 -35.04 8.15 0.55
C SER A 20 -34.53 6.89 -0.19
N LEU A 21 -33.38 6.39 0.16
CA LEU A 21 -32.86 5.13 -0.40
C LEU A 21 -33.68 3.94 0.04
N VAL A 22 -34.09 3.89 1.30
CA VAL A 22 -34.94 2.83 1.84
C VAL A 22 -36.34 2.93 1.23
N GLU A 23 -36.92 4.14 1.14
CA GLU A 23 -38.24 4.39 0.55
C GLU A 23 -38.27 3.97 -0.93
N ARG A 24 -37.23 4.25 -1.69
CA ARG A 24 -37.11 3.81 -3.08
C ARG A 24 -37.18 2.29 -3.22
N HIS A 25 -36.47 1.55 -2.35
CA HIS A 25 -36.51 0.10 -2.35
C HIS A 25 -37.86 -0.46 -1.86
N ARG A 26 -38.47 0.18 -0.84
CA ARG A 26 -39.82 -0.15 -0.35
C ARG A 26 -40.86 -0.02 -1.44
N ALA A 27 -40.76 1.01 -2.26
CA ALA A 27 -41.68 1.25 -3.37
C ALA A 27 -41.50 0.27 -4.56
N ASN A 28 -40.41 -0.51 -4.56
CA ASN A 28 -40.13 -1.48 -5.60
C ASN A 28 -40.99 -2.75 -5.41
N SER A 29 -41.95 -3.01 -6.32
CA SER A 29 -42.82 -4.16 -6.26
C SER A 29 -42.16 -5.53 -6.30
N ALA A 30 -40.88 -5.59 -6.75
CA ALA A 30 -40.06 -6.81 -6.74
C ALA A 30 -39.57 -7.21 -5.35
N ASP A 31 -39.69 -6.29 -4.36
CA ASP A 31 -39.21 -6.48 -2.99
C ASP A 31 -37.84 -7.13 -2.91
N PRO A 32 -36.77 -6.47 -3.39
CA PRO A 32 -35.45 -7.07 -3.55
C PRO A 32 -34.83 -7.44 -2.20
N VAL A 33 -33.93 -8.45 -2.21
CA VAL A 33 -33.07 -8.75 -1.08
C VAL A 33 -32.00 -7.66 -1.00
N LEU A 34 -31.92 -6.97 0.13
CA LEU A 34 -30.91 -5.92 0.40
C LEU A 34 -29.78 -6.42 1.27
N TYR A 35 -30.09 -7.32 2.21
CA TYR A 35 -29.11 -7.85 3.16
C TYR A 35 -29.21 -9.37 3.26
N ARG A 36 -28.11 -10.00 3.70
CA ARG A 36 -28.13 -11.36 4.23
C ARG A 36 -27.63 -11.30 5.67
N ARG A 37 -28.53 -11.55 6.63
CA ARG A 37 -28.21 -11.55 8.06
C ARG A 37 -27.68 -12.91 8.48
N GLN A 38 -26.55 -12.95 9.18
CA GLN A 38 -26.00 -14.17 9.74
C GLN A 38 -26.73 -14.53 11.03
N MET A 39 -27.46 -15.64 11.01
CA MET A 39 -28.22 -16.12 12.18
C MET A 39 -27.39 -17.05 13.05
N SER A 40 -26.42 -17.74 12.45
CA SER A 40 -25.39 -18.57 13.09
C SER A 40 -24.23 -18.73 12.09
N PRO A 41 -23.05 -19.16 12.50
CA PRO A 41 -21.90 -19.35 11.60
C PRO A 41 -22.29 -20.09 10.33
N GLY A 42 -22.07 -19.47 9.17
CA GLY A 42 -22.38 -20.00 7.84
C GLY A 42 -23.86 -20.00 7.43
N ASN A 43 -24.80 -19.62 8.31
CA ASN A 43 -26.23 -19.56 8.00
C ASN A 43 -26.68 -18.11 7.75
N TRP A 44 -26.84 -17.76 6.49
CA TRP A 44 -27.22 -16.44 6.01
C TRP A 44 -28.68 -16.41 5.56
N GLN A 45 -29.50 -15.63 6.21
CA GLN A 45 -30.90 -15.43 5.81
C GLN A 45 -31.09 -14.11 5.05
N PRO A 46 -31.85 -14.12 3.94
CA PRO A 46 -32.12 -12.92 3.19
C PRO A 46 -33.04 -11.99 3.98
N VAL A 47 -32.77 -10.70 3.96
CA VAL A 47 -33.63 -9.61 4.44
C VAL A 47 -34.04 -8.79 3.23
N ARG A 48 -35.36 -8.75 2.99
CA ARG A 48 -35.97 -8.02 1.87
C ARG A 48 -36.18 -6.55 2.19
N ALA A 49 -36.40 -5.74 1.17
CA ALA A 49 -36.59 -4.30 1.32
C ALA A 49 -37.77 -3.97 2.26
N SER A 50 -38.89 -4.68 2.11
CA SER A 50 -40.07 -4.53 2.98
C SER A 50 -39.80 -4.89 4.44
N GLU A 51 -39.03 -5.93 4.67
CA GLU A 51 -38.63 -6.35 6.01
C GLU A 51 -37.62 -5.36 6.65
N PHE A 52 -36.61 -4.93 5.90
CA PHE A 52 -35.66 -3.92 6.34
C PHE A 52 -36.36 -2.61 6.70
N TYR A 53 -37.25 -2.12 5.81
CA TYR A 53 -38.05 -0.93 6.09
C TYR A 53 -38.81 -1.07 7.43
N ARG A 54 -39.53 -2.19 7.64
CA ARG A 54 -40.28 -2.41 8.87
C ARG A 54 -39.37 -2.35 10.11
N MET A 55 -38.23 -3.04 10.10
CA MET A 55 -37.29 -3.01 11.19
C MET A 55 -36.79 -1.58 11.53
N VAL A 56 -36.46 -0.82 10.48
CA VAL A 56 -36.04 0.57 10.62
C VAL A 56 -37.14 1.48 11.14
N ALA A 57 -38.35 1.37 10.54
CA ALA A 57 -39.49 2.20 10.88
C ALA A 57 -39.99 1.92 12.32
N ASP A 58 -40.10 0.65 12.71
CA ASP A 58 -40.57 0.28 14.06
C ASP A 58 -39.55 0.74 15.12
N LEU A 59 -38.24 0.58 14.85
CA LEU A 59 -37.19 1.08 15.75
C LEU A 59 -37.21 2.62 15.85
N ALA A 60 -37.36 3.33 14.73
CA ALA A 60 -37.45 4.78 14.69
C ALA A 60 -38.67 5.30 15.47
N LYS A 61 -39.84 4.69 15.29
CA LYS A 61 -41.05 5.00 16.07
C LYS A 61 -40.79 4.77 17.58
N GLY A 62 -40.17 3.65 17.95
CA GLY A 62 -39.77 3.37 19.33
C GLY A 62 -38.86 4.44 19.93
N MET A 63 -37.89 4.91 19.14
CA MET A 63 -37.01 6.02 19.54
C MET A 63 -37.78 7.33 19.73
N ILE A 64 -38.68 7.67 18.80
CA ILE A 64 -39.57 8.84 18.92
C ILE A 64 -40.44 8.73 20.18
N ALA A 65 -41.04 7.58 20.44
CA ALA A 65 -41.83 7.29 21.63
C ALA A 65 -40.97 7.39 22.92
N ALA A 66 -39.65 7.08 22.86
CA ALA A 66 -38.72 7.27 23.96
C ALA A 66 -38.29 8.75 24.13
N GLY A 67 -38.72 9.65 23.23
CA GLY A 67 -38.45 11.10 23.36
C GLY A 67 -37.31 11.61 22.48
N ILE A 68 -36.76 10.81 21.56
CA ILE A 68 -35.82 11.29 20.55
C ILE A 68 -36.55 12.21 19.56
N ARG A 69 -35.96 13.32 19.25
CA ARG A 69 -36.51 14.36 18.39
C ARG A 69 -35.59 14.66 17.20
N PRO A 70 -36.15 15.22 16.11
CA PRO A 70 -35.32 15.70 14.99
C PRO A 70 -34.22 16.64 15.48
N GLY A 71 -32.97 16.39 15.01
CA GLY A 71 -31.78 17.14 15.40
C GLY A 71 -31.09 16.62 16.68
N ASP A 72 -31.65 15.68 17.43
CA ASP A 72 -30.94 15.03 18.54
C ASP A 72 -29.76 14.20 18.01
N ARG A 73 -28.69 14.11 18.80
CA ARG A 73 -27.52 13.28 18.48
C ARG A 73 -27.63 11.96 19.23
N VAL A 74 -27.46 10.87 18.50
CA VAL A 74 -27.58 9.51 19.05
C VAL A 74 -26.27 8.76 18.76
N GLY A 75 -25.58 8.33 19.81
CA GLY A 75 -24.37 7.55 19.73
C GLY A 75 -24.61 6.11 19.27
N ILE A 76 -23.64 5.52 18.53
CA ILE A 76 -23.59 4.09 18.23
C ILE A 76 -22.19 3.59 18.55
N MET A 77 -22.05 2.69 19.53
CA MET A 77 -20.78 2.07 19.93
C MET A 77 -20.90 0.54 19.87
N SER A 78 -20.59 -0.02 18.72
CA SER A 78 -20.73 -1.46 18.43
C SER A 78 -19.83 -1.86 17.29
N ARG A 79 -19.42 -3.12 17.27
CA ARG A 79 -18.77 -3.75 16.11
C ARG A 79 -19.68 -3.71 14.90
N THR A 80 -19.10 -3.94 13.72
CA THR A 80 -19.85 -4.02 12.45
C THR A 80 -20.79 -5.21 12.47
N ARG A 81 -22.09 -4.94 12.50
CA ARG A 81 -23.16 -5.94 12.54
C ARG A 81 -24.44 -5.41 11.88
N PHE A 82 -25.36 -6.30 11.52
CA PHE A 82 -26.60 -5.92 10.83
C PHE A 82 -27.43 -4.90 11.64
N GLU A 83 -27.50 -5.05 12.94
CA GLU A 83 -28.23 -4.16 13.84
C GLU A 83 -27.66 -2.73 13.84
N TRP A 84 -26.34 -2.59 13.64
CA TRP A 84 -25.71 -1.29 13.49
C TRP A 84 -26.31 -0.51 12.31
N THR A 85 -26.51 -1.20 11.17
CA THR A 85 -27.15 -0.64 9.97
C THR A 85 -28.60 -0.25 10.24
N VAL A 86 -29.37 -1.12 10.90
CA VAL A 86 -30.78 -0.83 11.26
C VAL A 86 -30.86 0.41 12.15
N ILE A 87 -30.00 0.52 13.18
CA ILE A 87 -29.94 1.66 14.11
C ILE A 87 -29.62 2.95 13.36
N ASP A 88 -28.61 2.95 12.48
CA ASP A 88 -28.17 4.14 11.75
C ASP A 88 -29.30 4.72 10.88
N PHE A 89 -30.00 3.86 10.14
CA PHE A 89 -31.17 4.27 9.36
C PHE A 89 -32.35 4.68 10.25
N ALA A 90 -32.58 4.00 11.41
CA ALA A 90 -33.64 4.38 12.33
C ALA A 90 -33.40 5.76 12.96
N ILE A 91 -32.16 6.11 13.25
CA ILE A 91 -31.76 7.46 13.71
C ILE A 91 -32.18 8.49 12.65
N TRP A 92 -31.89 8.26 11.38
CA TRP A 92 -32.27 9.18 10.30
C TRP A 92 -33.76 9.24 10.05
N TYR A 93 -34.49 8.11 10.22
CA TYR A 93 -35.96 8.10 10.17
C TYR A 93 -36.60 8.88 11.32
N ALA A 94 -35.95 8.92 12.50
CA ALA A 94 -36.37 9.79 13.60
C ALA A 94 -35.98 11.28 13.40
N GLY A 95 -35.32 11.61 12.26
CA GLY A 95 -34.81 12.95 11.97
C GLY A 95 -33.59 13.33 12.82
N ALA A 96 -32.97 12.37 13.48
CA ALA A 96 -31.83 12.56 14.38
C ALA A 96 -30.48 12.38 13.65
N ILE A 97 -29.41 12.76 14.31
CA ILE A 97 -28.04 12.74 13.81
C ILE A 97 -27.27 11.59 14.48
N SER A 98 -26.62 10.73 13.71
CA SER A 98 -25.84 9.65 14.29
C SER A 98 -24.41 10.10 14.65
N VAL A 99 -23.91 9.60 15.80
CA VAL A 99 -22.54 9.83 16.30
C VAL A 99 -21.87 8.48 16.46
N PRO A 100 -21.15 8.01 15.44
CA PRO A 100 -20.44 6.75 15.53
C PRO A 100 -19.24 6.84 16.47
N VAL A 101 -19.14 5.85 17.37
CA VAL A 101 -18.04 5.70 18.33
C VAL A 101 -17.44 4.32 18.09
N TYR A 102 -16.11 4.24 17.94
CA TYR A 102 -15.48 2.94 17.78
C TYR A 102 -15.63 2.11 19.06
N GLU A 103 -15.90 0.83 18.90
CA GLU A 103 -16.00 -0.13 20.00
C GLU A 103 -14.69 -0.27 20.79
N THR A 104 -13.58 0.12 20.16
CA THR A 104 -12.24 0.09 20.75
C THR A 104 -11.88 1.38 21.51
N ASN A 105 -12.65 2.45 21.34
CA ASN A 105 -12.37 3.73 22.00
C ASN A 105 -12.27 3.59 23.52
N ALA A 106 -11.24 4.21 24.10
CA ALA A 106 -11.11 4.35 25.54
C ALA A 106 -12.26 5.22 26.11
N PRO A 107 -12.60 5.07 27.42
CA PRO A 107 -13.63 5.88 28.06
C PRO A 107 -13.46 7.38 27.86
N THR A 108 -12.22 7.89 27.88
CA THR A 108 -11.90 9.31 27.64
C THR A 108 -12.26 9.78 26.23
N GLN A 109 -12.08 8.92 25.23
CA GLN A 109 -12.41 9.22 23.83
C GLN A 109 -13.93 9.19 23.60
N ALA A 110 -14.60 8.18 24.17
CA ALA A 110 -16.06 8.08 24.13
C ALA A 110 -16.71 9.25 24.85
N SER A 111 -16.19 9.63 26.03
CA SER A 111 -16.61 10.79 26.80
C SER A 111 -16.55 12.06 25.95
N TRP A 112 -15.40 12.32 25.29
CA TRP A 112 -15.23 13.48 24.44
C TRP A 112 -16.21 13.50 23.26
N ALA A 113 -16.33 12.39 22.52
CA ALA A 113 -17.20 12.34 21.35
C ALA A 113 -18.67 12.56 21.69
N LEU A 114 -19.15 11.96 22.78
CA LEU A 114 -20.56 12.03 23.19
C LEU A 114 -20.90 13.35 23.92
N SER A 115 -19.98 13.93 24.70
CA SER A 115 -20.21 15.24 25.32
C SER A 115 -20.15 16.38 24.31
N HIS A 116 -19.08 16.46 23.50
CA HIS A 116 -18.90 17.51 22.50
C HIS A 116 -20.00 17.50 21.44
N SER A 117 -20.49 16.32 21.03
CA SER A 117 -21.65 16.20 20.15
C SER A 117 -22.97 16.51 20.83
N GLU A 118 -23.01 16.63 22.17
CA GLU A 118 -24.24 16.76 22.97
C GLU A 118 -25.20 15.58 22.71
N ALA A 119 -24.66 14.35 22.68
CA ALA A 119 -25.48 13.16 22.46
C ALA A 119 -26.50 12.97 23.58
N THR A 120 -27.76 12.70 23.20
CA THR A 120 -28.86 12.52 24.17
C THR A 120 -29.15 11.03 24.45
N ALA A 121 -28.68 10.14 23.57
CA ALA A 121 -28.81 8.69 23.71
C ALA A 121 -27.60 7.97 23.09
N VAL A 122 -27.38 6.73 23.50
CA VAL A 122 -26.36 5.86 22.90
C VAL A 122 -26.87 4.42 22.81
N PHE A 123 -26.63 3.79 21.67
CA PHE A 123 -26.69 2.34 21.49
C PHE A 123 -25.31 1.76 21.72
N VAL A 124 -25.22 0.71 22.54
CA VAL A 124 -24.00 -0.06 22.75
C VAL A 124 -24.25 -1.53 22.44
N GLU A 125 -23.21 -2.26 22.05
CA GLU A 125 -23.36 -3.66 21.66
C GLU A 125 -23.76 -4.54 22.84
N ASP A 126 -23.00 -4.47 23.95
CA ASP A 126 -23.06 -5.37 25.07
C ASP A 126 -22.87 -4.65 26.43
N GLU A 127 -22.99 -5.40 27.53
CA GLU A 127 -22.76 -4.90 28.89
C GLU A 127 -21.34 -4.39 29.13
N LYS A 128 -20.32 -4.93 28.44
CA LYS A 128 -18.94 -4.46 28.53
C LYS A 128 -18.81 -3.05 28.01
N LEU A 129 -19.40 -2.78 26.85
CA LEU A 129 -19.39 -1.44 26.26
C LEU A 129 -20.30 -0.47 27.07
N LEU A 130 -21.41 -0.97 27.64
CA LEU A 130 -22.19 -0.17 28.58
C LEU A 130 -21.36 0.25 29.81
N GLY A 131 -20.57 -0.67 30.37
CA GLY A 131 -19.63 -0.38 31.45
C GLY A 131 -18.64 0.73 31.06
N ARG A 132 -18.12 0.70 29.83
CA ARG A 132 -17.21 1.72 29.30
C ARG A 132 -17.90 3.09 29.14
N ILE A 133 -19.17 3.12 28.72
CA ILE A 133 -19.96 4.37 28.67
C ILE A 133 -20.19 4.93 30.06
N LYS A 134 -20.53 4.09 31.06
CA LYS A 134 -20.69 4.54 32.45
C LYS A 134 -19.39 5.15 33.03
N GLU A 135 -18.25 4.57 32.71
CA GLU A 135 -16.94 5.14 33.06
C GLU A 135 -16.71 6.47 32.34
N ALA A 136 -17.03 6.56 31.04
CA ALA A 136 -16.96 7.79 30.26
C ALA A 136 -17.83 8.92 30.87
N GLU A 137 -19.02 8.61 31.36
CA GLU A 137 -19.90 9.56 32.06
C GLU A 137 -19.27 10.06 33.35
N GLY A 138 -18.68 9.16 34.15
CA GLY A 138 -17.95 9.54 35.35
C GLY A 138 -16.80 10.51 35.06
N LEU A 139 -16.06 10.28 34.00
CA LEU A 139 -14.99 11.18 33.57
C LEU A 139 -15.50 12.55 33.08
N SER A 140 -16.67 12.60 32.46
CA SER A 140 -17.24 13.85 31.92
C SER A 140 -17.96 14.69 32.99
N ALA A 141 -18.27 14.13 34.14
CA ALA A 141 -19.07 14.81 35.19
C ALA A 141 -18.47 16.13 35.70
N SER A 142 -17.12 16.27 35.60
CA SER A 142 -16.39 17.49 35.97
C SER A 142 -15.93 18.33 34.78
N ALA A 143 -16.31 17.95 33.54
CA ALA A 143 -15.95 18.70 32.34
C ALA A 143 -16.84 19.95 32.19
N GLU A 144 -16.37 20.92 31.37
CA GLU A 144 -17.16 22.11 31.04
C GLU A 144 -18.46 21.74 30.29
N GLU A 145 -18.43 20.70 29.49
CA GLU A 145 -19.58 20.15 28.78
C GLU A 145 -19.77 18.66 29.17
N PRO A 146 -20.53 18.38 30.25
CA PRO A 146 -20.77 17.00 30.71
C PRO A 146 -21.69 16.25 29.75
N MET A 147 -21.49 14.93 29.63
CA MET A 147 -22.41 14.06 28.88
C MET A 147 -23.83 14.14 29.48
N GLN A 148 -24.83 14.23 28.61
CA GLN A 148 -26.23 14.36 29.00
C GLN A 148 -27.10 13.22 28.41
N LEU A 149 -26.60 11.97 28.50
CA LEU A 149 -27.31 10.80 28.00
C LEU A 149 -28.57 10.55 28.82
N LYS A 150 -29.72 10.61 28.18
CA LYS A 150 -31.02 10.23 28.73
C LYS A 150 -31.28 8.73 28.60
N HIS A 151 -30.77 8.14 27.50
CA HIS A 151 -31.00 6.73 27.17
C HIS A 151 -29.68 6.03 26.86
N ARG A 152 -29.58 4.75 27.30
CA ARG A 152 -28.51 3.81 26.98
C ARG A 152 -29.14 2.50 26.66
N TRP A 153 -29.08 2.10 25.39
CA TRP A 153 -29.70 0.89 24.87
C TRP A 153 -28.62 -0.15 24.54
N VAL A 154 -28.81 -1.38 25.01
CA VAL A 154 -27.87 -2.48 24.81
C VAL A 154 -28.45 -3.45 23.80
N ILE A 155 -27.77 -3.60 22.67
CA ILE A 155 -28.24 -4.41 21.53
C ILE A 155 -28.46 -5.87 21.95
N GLU A 156 -27.48 -6.45 22.67
CA GLU A 156 -27.55 -7.86 23.09
C GLU A 156 -28.56 -8.14 24.21
N ASN A 157 -29.06 -7.12 24.89
CA ASN A 157 -30.11 -7.27 25.90
C ASN A 157 -31.53 -7.24 25.31
N GLY A 158 -31.67 -7.09 23.99
CA GLY A 158 -32.99 -7.02 23.34
C GLY A 158 -33.66 -5.64 23.43
N ASP A 159 -32.89 -4.57 23.71
CA ASP A 159 -33.45 -3.22 23.80
C ASP A 159 -34.00 -2.73 22.45
N LEU A 160 -33.46 -3.23 21.32
CA LEU A 160 -34.03 -2.93 19.99
C LEU A 160 -35.46 -3.46 19.84
N ASP A 161 -35.72 -4.69 20.30
CA ASP A 161 -37.07 -5.29 20.26
C ASP A 161 -37.98 -4.54 21.22
N SER A 162 -37.49 -4.16 22.40
CA SER A 162 -38.25 -3.38 23.40
C SER A 162 -38.65 -2.00 22.88
N LEU A 163 -37.76 -1.32 22.15
CA LEU A 163 -38.07 -0.06 21.46
C LEU A 163 -39.06 -0.25 20.35
N SER A 164 -38.83 -1.25 19.47
CA SER A 164 -39.73 -1.55 18.35
C SER A 164 -41.12 -1.94 18.79
N ALA A 165 -41.29 -2.58 19.96
CA ALA A 165 -42.60 -2.90 20.55
C ALA A 165 -43.42 -1.64 20.87
N ARG A 166 -42.78 -0.49 21.05
CA ARG A 166 -43.45 0.81 21.28
C ARG A 166 -43.83 1.54 19.99
N ALA A 167 -43.64 0.93 18.80
CA ALA A 167 -43.96 1.55 17.52
C ALA A 167 -45.40 1.99 17.37
N SER A 168 -46.31 1.31 18.04
CA SER A 168 -47.75 1.66 18.03
C SER A 168 -48.09 2.97 18.76
N GLU A 169 -47.16 3.52 19.56
CA GLU A 169 -47.33 4.82 20.23
C GLU A 169 -47.14 6.01 19.26
N VAL A 170 -46.58 5.78 18.06
CA VAL A 170 -46.27 6.80 17.06
C VAL A 170 -46.94 6.48 15.72
N SER A 171 -47.71 7.42 15.17
CA SER A 171 -48.38 7.21 13.88
C SER A 171 -47.38 7.26 12.71
N ASP A 172 -47.84 6.75 11.54
CA ASP A 172 -47.03 6.83 10.30
C ASP A 172 -46.80 8.29 9.85
N GLU A 173 -47.77 9.18 10.09
CA GLU A 173 -47.66 10.60 9.78
C GLU A 173 -46.64 11.29 10.65
N GLN A 174 -46.52 10.94 11.92
CA GLN A 174 -45.51 11.46 12.84
C GLN A 174 -44.10 10.99 12.42
N LEU A 175 -43.96 9.72 12.06
CA LEU A 175 -42.71 9.20 11.52
C LEU A 175 -42.29 9.92 10.23
N GLU A 176 -43.26 10.09 9.30
CA GLU A 176 -43.00 10.77 8.02
C GLU A 176 -42.61 12.24 8.24
N GLN A 177 -43.27 12.95 9.16
CA GLN A 177 -42.92 14.32 9.52
C GLN A 177 -41.49 14.40 10.12
N ALA A 178 -41.08 13.45 10.95
CA ALA A 178 -39.75 13.41 11.52
C ALA A 178 -38.72 13.10 10.39
N ARG A 179 -38.99 12.11 9.59
CA ARG A 179 -38.13 11.63 8.49
C ARG A 179 -37.83 12.70 7.45
N THR A 180 -38.83 13.46 7.04
CA THR A 180 -38.74 14.45 5.96
C THR A 180 -38.31 15.82 6.41
N ARG A 181 -38.01 16.00 7.72
CA ARG A 181 -37.52 17.27 8.23
C ARG A 181 -36.10 17.57 7.75
N ALA A 182 -35.24 16.57 7.68
CA ALA A 182 -33.89 16.73 7.17
C ALA A 182 -33.85 16.66 5.65
N THR A 183 -32.95 17.44 5.06
CA THR A 183 -32.68 17.57 3.60
C THR A 183 -31.23 17.25 3.31
N CYS A 184 -30.80 17.36 2.05
CA CYS A 184 -29.41 17.18 1.66
C CYS A 184 -28.43 18.06 2.47
N ASP A 185 -28.83 19.27 2.86
CA ASP A 185 -27.96 20.24 3.56
C ASP A 185 -27.81 19.98 5.05
N ASP A 186 -28.70 19.15 5.63
CA ASP A 186 -28.69 18.84 7.04
C ASP A 186 -27.65 17.76 7.38
N ILE A 187 -27.10 17.84 8.62
CA ILE A 187 -26.10 16.90 9.12
C ILE A 187 -26.74 15.51 9.32
N ALA A 188 -26.21 14.51 8.65
CA ALA A 188 -26.56 13.12 8.85
C ALA A 188 -25.79 12.46 10.00
N THR A 189 -24.52 12.84 10.14
CA THR A 189 -23.61 12.25 11.12
C THR A 189 -22.48 13.18 11.51
N ILE A 190 -21.94 12.99 12.72
CA ILE A 190 -20.69 13.64 13.18
C ILE A 190 -19.67 12.56 13.46
N VAL A 191 -18.66 12.44 12.59
CA VAL A 191 -17.58 11.43 12.71
C VAL A 191 -16.37 12.06 13.39
N TYR A 192 -15.91 11.49 14.50
CA TYR A 192 -14.74 11.99 15.23
C TYR A 192 -13.46 11.41 14.68
N THR A 193 -12.58 12.29 14.17
CA THR A 193 -11.26 11.91 13.63
C THR A 193 -10.18 12.12 14.67
N SER A 194 -9.31 11.11 14.84
CA SER A 194 -8.11 11.27 15.66
C SER A 194 -7.09 12.11 14.88
N GLY A 195 -7.05 13.41 15.12
CA GLY A 195 -5.96 14.27 14.64
C GLY A 195 -4.60 13.77 15.15
N THR A 196 -3.53 14.07 14.41
CA THR A 196 -2.16 13.73 14.83
C THR A 196 -1.71 14.50 16.08
N THR A 197 -2.41 15.60 16.41
CA THR A 197 -2.07 16.48 17.53
C THR A 197 -3.37 16.97 18.19
N GLY A 198 -3.71 16.46 19.38
CA GLY A 198 -4.80 17.00 20.18
C GLY A 198 -6.05 16.12 20.34
N ARG A 199 -7.15 16.72 20.77
CA ARG A 199 -8.44 16.05 20.92
C ARG A 199 -9.04 15.70 19.56
N PRO A 200 -9.80 14.59 19.41
CA PRO A 200 -10.49 14.25 18.16
C PRO A 200 -11.43 15.37 17.71
N LYS A 201 -11.40 15.68 16.39
CA LYS A 201 -12.25 16.71 15.79
C LYS A 201 -13.52 16.07 15.26
N GLY A 202 -14.67 16.69 15.49
CA GLY A 202 -15.94 16.27 14.93
C GLY A 202 -16.05 16.72 13.47
N CYS A 203 -16.18 15.80 12.55
CA CYS A 203 -16.40 16.04 11.14
C CYS A 203 -17.90 15.84 10.82
N PRO A 204 -18.70 16.90 10.66
CA PRO A 204 -20.11 16.80 10.30
C PRO A 204 -20.23 16.52 8.80
N LEU A 205 -20.90 15.42 8.48
CA LEU A 205 -21.22 15.07 7.10
C LEU A 205 -22.74 15.16 6.89
N THR A 206 -23.13 15.79 5.81
CA THR A 206 -24.55 16.00 5.48
C THR A 206 -25.14 14.77 4.76
N HIS A 207 -26.46 14.68 4.74
CA HIS A 207 -27.15 13.71 3.90
C HIS A 207 -26.76 13.84 2.43
N GLY A 208 -26.58 15.08 1.95
CA GLY A 208 -26.17 15.37 0.59
C GLY A 208 -24.74 14.93 0.28
N ASN A 209 -23.78 14.98 1.23
CA ASN A 209 -22.44 14.46 1.01
C ASN A 209 -22.49 12.98 0.61
N PHE A 210 -23.22 12.16 1.36
CA PHE A 210 -23.38 10.74 1.06
C PHE A 210 -24.19 10.48 -0.21
N LEU A 211 -25.34 11.13 -0.38
CA LEU A 211 -26.21 10.90 -1.52
C LEU A 211 -25.56 11.26 -2.85
N ASN A 212 -24.95 12.46 -2.93
CA ASN A 212 -24.29 12.90 -4.16
C ASN A 212 -23.08 12.03 -4.47
N LEU A 213 -22.26 11.71 -3.47
CA LEU A 213 -21.08 10.87 -3.68
C LEU A 213 -21.50 9.45 -4.09
N SER A 214 -22.53 8.87 -3.45
CA SER A 214 -23.06 7.55 -3.80
C SER A 214 -23.61 7.52 -5.22
N ALA A 215 -24.49 8.45 -5.58
CA ALA A 215 -25.13 8.49 -6.89
C ALA A 215 -24.10 8.64 -8.03
N ASN A 216 -23.12 9.50 -7.84
CA ASN A 216 -22.06 9.75 -8.81
C ASN A 216 -21.06 8.57 -8.89
N THR A 217 -20.71 7.94 -7.76
CA THR A 217 -19.89 6.72 -7.76
C THR A 217 -20.62 5.57 -8.45
N ARG A 218 -21.90 5.35 -8.18
CA ARG A 218 -22.74 4.35 -8.86
C ARG A 218 -22.78 4.55 -10.36
N PHE A 219 -22.85 5.80 -10.82
CA PHE A 219 -22.87 6.11 -12.26
C PHE A 219 -21.58 5.67 -12.94
N VAL A 220 -20.43 5.99 -12.38
CA VAL A 220 -19.11 5.68 -12.99
C VAL A 220 -18.62 4.26 -12.73
N GLU A 221 -19.04 3.63 -11.63
CA GLU A 221 -18.64 2.26 -11.24
C GLU A 221 -19.82 1.28 -11.33
N SER A 222 -20.68 1.43 -12.36
CA SER A 222 -21.87 0.62 -12.55
C SER A 222 -21.62 -0.89 -12.73
N GLU A 223 -20.37 -1.29 -13.08
CA GLU A 223 -19.97 -2.69 -13.10
C GLU A 223 -19.92 -3.32 -11.70
N ILE A 224 -19.58 -2.53 -10.69
CA ILE A 224 -19.51 -2.96 -9.29
C ILE A 224 -20.79 -2.60 -8.54
N ALA A 225 -21.24 -1.38 -8.69
CA ALA A 225 -22.39 -0.82 -7.97
C ALA A 225 -23.72 -1.19 -8.66
N ASN A 226 -24.12 -2.46 -8.58
CA ASN A 226 -25.36 -2.97 -9.17
C ASN A 226 -25.91 -4.20 -8.40
N PRO A 227 -27.19 -4.57 -8.56
CA PRO A 227 -27.85 -5.63 -7.79
C PRO A 227 -27.33 -7.06 -8.03
N ARG A 228 -26.47 -7.28 -9.02
CA ARG A 228 -25.85 -8.60 -9.25
C ARG A 228 -24.70 -8.89 -8.32
N ASN A 229 -24.21 -7.86 -7.65
CA ASN A 229 -23.07 -7.95 -6.75
C ASN A 229 -23.49 -8.10 -5.29
N SER A 230 -22.61 -8.69 -4.51
CA SER A 230 -22.76 -8.85 -3.07
C SER A 230 -21.44 -8.63 -2.35
N SER A 231 -21.49 -8.15 -1.10
CA SER A 231 -20.31 -7.87 -0.29
C SER A 231 -20.51 -8.25 1.16
N ILE A 232 -19.41 -8.51 1.87
CA ILE A 232 -19.39 -8.60 3.34
C ILE A 232 -18.70 -7.36 3.89
N LEU A 233 -19.37 -6.64 4.78
CA LEU A 233 -18.79 -5.57 5.58
C LEU A 233 -18.22 -6.15 6.88
N PHE A 234 -16.95 -5.91 7.12
CA PHE A 234 -16.23 -6.29 8.34
C PHE A 234 -15.36 -5.14 8.89
N LEU A 235 -15.13 -4.10 8.07
CA LEU A 235 -14.49 -2.88 8.55
C LEU A 235 -15.44 -2.10 9.45
N PRO A 236 -14.93 -1.38 10.48
CA PRO A 236 -15.78 -0.64 11.40
C PRO A 236 -16.73 0.33 10.69
N LEU A 237 -18.03 0.21 10.94
CA LEU A 237 -19.04 1.15 10.44
C LEU A 237 -18.95 2.54 11.09
N ALA A 238 -18.21 2.65 12.20
CA ALA A 238 -17.81 3.94 12.76
C ALA A 238 -16.86 4.71 11.83
N HIS A 239 -16.18 4.03 10.88
CA HIS A 239 -15.32 4.66 9.88
C HIS A 239 -16.13 5.07 8.64
N VAL A 240 -15.92 6.31 8.19
CA VAL A 240 -16.69 6.90 7.06
C VAL A 240 -16.65 6.05 5.79
N LEU A 241 -15.52 5.41 5.47
CA LEU A 241 -15.39 4.59 4.24
C LEU A 241 -16.34 3.38 4.25
N ALA A 242 -16.40 2.62 5.34
CA ALA A 242 -17.31 1.49 5.47
C ALA A 242 -18.78 1.95 5.40
N ARG A 243 -19.05 3.10 5.99
CA ARG A 243 -20.37 3.73 5.99
C ARG A 243 -20.81 4.20 4.61
N LEU A 244 -19.92 4.85 3.86
CA LEU A 244 -20.21 5.21 2.47
C LEU A 244 -20.51 3.96 1.63
N ILE A 245 -19.74 2.88 1.80
CA ILE A 245 -19.99 1.62 1.07
C ILE A 245 -21.36 1.01 1.47
N GLN A 246 -21.75 1.11 2.74
CA GLN A 246 -23.11 0.74 3.18
C GLN A 246 -24.19 1.54 2.43
N VAL A 247 -24.01 2.87 2.34
CA VAL A 247 -24.93 3.75 1.62
C VAL A 247 -24.94 3.45 0.12
N LEU A 248 -23.77 3.33 -0.49
CA LEU A 248 -23.61 2.99 -1.91
C LEU A 248 -24.22 1.62 -2.25
N ALA A 249 -24.04 0.64 -1.38
CA ALA A 249 -24.65 -0.68 -1.57
C ALA A 249 -26.18 -0.62 -1.55
N LEU A 250 -26.75 0.12 -0.60
CA LEU A 250 -28.19 0.34 -0.56
C LEU A 250 -28.65 1.13 -1.79
N ASP A 251 -27.94 2.19 -2.17
CA ASP A 251 -28.27 2.99 -3.37
C ASP A 251 -28.24 2.15 -4.65
N SER A 252 -27.30 1.23 -4.78
CA SER A 252 -27.10 0.40 -5.98
C SER A 252 -27.80 -0.96 -5.95
N GLY A 253 -28.36 -1.37 -4.80
CA GLY A 253 -29.00 -2.67 -4.61
C GLY A 253 -28.01 -3.83 -4.45
N VAL A 254 -26.73 -3.56 -4.16
CA VAL A 254 -25.72 -4.58 -3.79
C VAL A 254 -26.11 -5.25 -2.48
N VAL A 255 -26.13 -6.58 -2.45
CA VAL A 255 -26.52 -7.35 -1.26
C VAL A 255 -25.41 -7.37 -0.23
N ILE A 256 -25.66 -6.90 0.99
CA ILE A 256 -24.65 -6.83 2.05
C ILE A 256 -24.87 -7.91 3.12
N GLY A 257 -23.77 -8.56 3.53
CA GLY A 257 -23.64 -9.29 4.78
C GLY A 257 -22.73 -8.53 5.76
N HIS A 258 -22.82 -8.84 7.05
CA HIS A 258 -21.96 -8.24 8.08
C HIS A 258 -21.21 -9.34 8.81
N SER A 259 -19.88 -9.14 8.99
CA SER A 259 -19.01 -10.03 9.79
C SER A 259 -18.44 -9.23 10.96
N PRO A 260 -18.92 -9.46 12.19
CA PRO A 260 -18.52 -8.66 13.35
C PRO A 260 -17.14 -9.04 13.89
N ASN A 261 -16.58 -10.17 13.46
CA ASN A 261 -15.32 -10.68 13.96
C ASN A 261 -14.37 -11.07 12.82
N ILE A 262 -13.32 -10.29 12.66
CA ILE A 262 -12.31 -10.51 11.60
C ILE A 262 -11.66 -11.91 11.68
N LYS A 263 -11.65 -12.55 12.88
CA LYS A 263 -11.12 -13.93 13.04
C LYS A 263 -11.97 -14.96 12.30
N ASN A 264 -13.26 -14.67 12.10
CA ASN A 264 -14.21 -15.54 11.39
C ASN A 264 -14.29 -15.22 9.89
N LEU A 265 -13.63 -14.13 9.44
CA LEU A 265 -13.79 -13.61 8.08
C LEU A 265 -13.58 -14.67 6.99
N ALA A 266 -12.59 -15.54 7.13
CA ALA A 266 -12.32 -16.59 6.15
C ALA A 266 -13.51 -17.57 5.99
N ALA A 267 -14.14 -17.98 7.12
CA ALA A 267 -15.32 -18.84 7.12
C ALA A 267 -16.56 -18.11 6.60
N ASP A 268 -16.68 -16.83 6.91
CA ASP A 268 -17.77 -15.98 6.43
C ASP A 268 -17.65 -15.74 4.91
N LEU A 269 -16.46 -15.53 4.38
CA LEU A 269 -16.19 -15.42 2.94
C LEU A 269 -16.54 -16.71 2.20
N ASP A 270 -16.17 -17.86 2.74
CA ASP A 270 -16.47 -19.17 2.13
C ASP A 270 -17.99 -19.46 2.10
N SER A 271 -18.71 -19.11 3.17
CA SER A 271 -20.15 -19.37 3.27
C SER A 271 -21.01 -18.34 2.55
N PHE A 272 -20.66 -17.06 2.56
CA PHE A 272 -21.41 -15.97 1.91
C PHE A 272 -21.13 -15.87 0.42
N LYS A 273 -19.87 -16.10 0.00
CA LYS A 273 -19.35 -16.01 -1.38
C LYS A 273 -19.58 -14.63 -2.01
N PRO A 274 -18.95 -13.58 -1.45
CA PRO A 274 -19.12 -12.23 -2.00
C PRO A 274 -18.49 -12.11 -3.39
N THR A 275 -19.05 -11.23 -4.23
CA THR A 275 -18.52 -10.89 -5.55
C THR A 275 -17.59 -9.69 -5.50
N MET A 276 -17.75 -8.85 -4.47
CA MET A 276 -16.89 -7.70 -4.19
C MET A 276 -16.60 -7.55 -2.69
N LEU A 277 -15.49 -6.89 -2.34
CA LEU A 277 -15.13 -6.60 -0.95
C LEU A 277 -14.65 -5.16 -0.79
N LEU A 278 -14.96 -4.56 0.36
CA LEU A 278 -14.24 -3.41 0.87
C LEU A 278 -13.17 -3.89 1.82
N VAL A 279 -11.92 -3.52 1.56
CA VAL A 279 -10.76 -3.96 2.35
C VAL A 279 -9.78 -2.81 2.62
N VAL A 280 -8.93 -2.99 3.60
CA VAL A 280 -7.72 -2.19 3.77
C VAL A 280 -6.52 -3.00 3.27
N PRO A 281 -5.39 -2.37 2.86
CA PRO A 281 -4.22 -3.07 2.32
C PRO A 281 -3.74 -4.24 3.17
N ARG A 282 -3.77 -4.11 4.50
CA ARG A 282 -3.35 -5.15 5.46
C ARG A 282 -4.10 -6.48 5.29
N VAL A 283 -5.33 -6.46 4.83
CA VAL A 283 -6.09 -7.69 4.58
C VAL A 283 -5.47 -8.47 3.41
N PHE A 284 -5.13 -7.78 2.33
CA PHE A 284 -4.46 -8.39 1.18
C PHE A 284 -3.05 -8.89 1.52
N GLU A 285 -2.31 -8.13 2.32
CA GLU A 285 -1.00 -8.56 2.85
C GLU A 285 -1.15 -9.87 3.62
N LYS A 286 -2.08 -9.94 4.59
CA LYS A 286 -2.32 -11.18 5.38
C LYS A 286 -2.76 -12.37 4.52
N VAL A 287 -3.59 -12.14 3.51
CA VAL A 287 -3.99 -13.21 2.56
C VAL A 287 -2.78 -13.73 1.78
N TYR A 288 -1.96 -12.82 1.25
CA TYR A 288 -0.74 -13.17 0.52
C TYR A 288 0.25 -13.92 1.41
N GLU A 289 0.54 -13.41 2.60
CA GLU A 289 1.47 -14.00 3.58
C GLU A 289 0.99 -15.37 4.06
N GLY A 290 -0.30 -15.51 4.36
CA GLY A 290 -0.90 -16.79 4.74
C GLY A 290 -0.79 -17.84 3.64
N ALA A 291 -0.94 -17.45 2.38
CA ALA A 291 -0.76 -18.35 1.24
C ALA A 291 0.72 -18.74 1.07
N LYS A 292 1.64 -17.82 1.22
CA LYS A 292 3.09 -18.04 1.18
C LYS A 292 3.53 -19.01 2.30
N ALA A 293 3.12 -18.73 3.53
CA ALA A 293 3.43 -19.57 4.70
C ALA A 293 2.89 -21.00 4.52
N LYS A 294 1.66 -21.16 3.97
CA LYS A 294 1.09 -22.46 3.64
C LYS A 294 1.92 -23.22 2.59
N ALA A 295 2.43 -22.51 1.59
CA ALA A 295 3.30 -23.10 0.57
C ALA A 295 4.65 -23.53 1.17
N GLU A 296 5.25 -22.74 2.05
CA GLU A 296 6.50 -23.03 2.75
C GLU A 296 6.36 -24.28 3.67
N LYS A 297 5.26 -24.37 4.42
CA LYS A 297 4.93 -25.58 5.22
C LYS A 297 4.77 -26.84 4.37
N GLY A 298 4.38 -26.70 3.11
CA GLY A 298 4.28 -27.79 2.14
C GLY A 298 5.61 -28.27 1.55
N GLY A 299 6.74 -27.70 1.99
CA GLY A 299 8.10 -28.05 1.58
C GLY A 299 8.67 -27.21 0.45
N SER A 300 9.97 -27.41 0.15
CA SER A 300 10.73 -26.57 -0.78
C SER A 300 10.15 -26.49 -2.20
N LEU A 301 9.56 -27.57 -2.69
CA LEU A 301 8.91 -27.60 -4.00
C LEU A 301 7.66 -26.72 -4.04
N ASN A 302 6.81 -26.76 -3.00
CA ASN A 302 5.62 -25.92 -2.94
C ASN A 302 5.97 -24.45 -2.77
N LYS A 303 7.03 -24.14 -1.98
CA LYS A 303 7.58 -22.81 -1.88
C LYS A 303 8.05 -22.29 -3.24
N ALA A 304 8.90 -23.04 -3.94
CA ALA A 304 9.41 -22.66 -5.26
C ALA A 304 8.28 -22.50 -6.30
N LEU A 305 7.25 -23.36 -6.22
CA LEU A 305 6.05 -23.25 -7.07
C LEU A 305 5.29 -21.94 -6.78
N PHE A 306 5.09 -21.61 -5.50
CA PHE A 306 4.42 -20.38 -5.10
C PHE A 306 5.21 -19.13 -5.53
N ASP A 307 6.52 -19.08 -5.22
CA ASP A 307 7.38 -17.94 -5.57
C ASP A 307 7.38 -17.72 -7.09
N ARG A 308 7.51 -18.80 -7.88
CA ARG A 308 7.43 -18.70 -9.33
C ARG A 308 6.05 -18.28 -9.83
N SER A 309 4.97 -18.72 -9.17
CA SER A 309 3.62 -18.28 -9.50
C SER A 309 3.44 -16.77 -9.30
N VAL A 310 4.04 -16.19 -8.26
CA VAL A 310 4.01 -14.74 -8.00
C VAL A 310 4.68 -13.97 -9.14
N ASP A 311 5.87 -14.40 -9.59
CA ASP A 311 6.56 -13.76 -10.72
C ASP A 311 5.72 -13.79 -12.01
N ILE A 312 5.11 -14.94 -12.30
CA ILE A 312 4.25 -15.11 -13.48
C ILE A 312 2.98 -14.27 -13.33
N ALA A 313 2.38 -14.21 -12.16
CA ALA A 313 1.21 -13.38 -11.88
C ALA A 313 1.49 -11.90 -12.19
N ILE A 314 2.57 -11.37 -11.63
CA ILE A 314 2.96 -9.97 -11.82
C ILE A 314 3.28 -9.68 -13.28
N ALA A 315 4.06 -10.55 -13.93
CA ALA A 315 4.41 -10.41 -15.35
C ALA A 315 3.16 -10.43 -16.24
N TRP A 316 2.24 -11.38 -15.99
CA TRP A 316 0.98 -11.49 -16.74
C TRP A 316 0.10 -10.26 -16.53
N SER A 317 -0.07 -9.81 -15.28
CA SER A 317 -0.87 -8.64 -14.98
C SER A 317 -0.32 -7.37 -15.64
N LYS A 318 1.00 -7.14 -15.61
CA LYS A 318 1.66 -6.01 -16.29
C LYS A 318 1.43 -6.07 -17.81
N ALA A 319 1.62 -7.24 -18.41
CA ALA A 319 1.39 -7.45 -19.82
C ALA A 319 -0.09 -7.26 -20.23
N LYS A 320 -1.02 -7.70 -19.37
CA LYS A 320 -2.47 -7.53 -19.56
C LYS A 320 -2.88 -6.07 -19.52
N VAL A 321 -2.42 -5.31 -18.52
CA VAL A 321 -2.67 -3.87 -18.39
C VAL A 321 -2.06 -3.10 -19.58
N ALA A 322 -0.89 -3.52 -20.06
CA ALA A 322 -0.25 -2.95 -21.27
C ALA A 322 -0.91 -3.39 -22.59
N GLY A 323 -1.95 -4.24 -22.55
CA GLY A 323 -2.72 -4.68 -23.73
C GLY A 323 -2.08 -5.80 -24.55
N HIS A 324 -0.93 -6.36 -24.14
CA HIS A 324 -0.24 -7.40 -24.91
C HIS A 324 0.34 -8.52 -24.03
N VAL A 325 -0.28 -9.69 -24.09
CA VAL A 325 0.19 -10.90 -23.39
C VAL A 325 0.76 -11.89 -24.39
N SER A 326 2.04 -12.26 -24.28
CA SER A 326 2.65 -13.25 -25.17
C SER A 326 2.05 -14.64 -24.95
N PHE A 327 2.00 -15.47 -25.99
CA PHE A 327 1.47 -16.85 -25.92
C PHE A 327 2.17 -17.69 -24.83
N LYS A 328 3.50 -17.57 -24.72
CA LYS A 328 4.29 -18.26 -23.68
C LYS A 328 3.84 -17.87 -22.27
N LEU A 329 3.65 -16.58 -22.04
CA LEU A 329 3.21 -16.07 -20.73
C LEU A 329 1.77 -16.47 -20.43
N ALA A 330 0.88 -16.46 -21.42
CA ALA A 330 -0.49 -16.93 -21.28
C ALA A 330 -0.58 -18.42 -20.92
N ALA A 331 0.25 -19.27 -21.56
CA ALA A 331 0.33 -20.69 -21.24
C ALA A 331 0.87 -20.94 -19.82
N GLN A 332 1.91 -20.20 -19.41
CA GLN A 332 2.43 -20.27 -18.04
C GLN A 332 1.36 -19.82 -17.03
N TYR A 333 0.70 -18.71 -17.28
CA TYR A 333 -0.38 -18.23 -16.43
C TYR A 333 -1.49 -19.28 -16.26
N ALA A 334 -1.97 -19.90 -17.35
CA ALA A 334 -3.01 -20.93 -17.28
C ALA A 334 -2.60 -22.15 -16.44
N LEU A 335 -1.31 -22.54 -16.50
CA LEU A 335 -0.77 -23.59 -15.63
C LEU A 335 -0.82 -23.20 -14.14
N TYR A 336 -0.32 -22.01 -13.80
CA TYR A 336 -0.30 -21.55 -12.41
C TYR A 336 -1.70 -21.16 -11.91
N ASP A 337 -2.60 -20.76 -12.78
CA ASP A 337 -4.01 -20.56 -12.43
C ASP A 337 -4.62 -21.83 -11.87
N ARG A 338 -4.41 -22.96 -12.53
CA ARG A 338 -4.93 -24.27 -12.08
C ARG A 338 -4.25 -24.77 -10.80
N LEU A 339 -2.95 -24.50 -10.63
CA LEU A 339 -2.17 -25.03 -9.52
C LEU A 339 -2.26 -24.16 -8.24
N VAL A 340 -2.34 -22.85 -8.38
CA VAL A 340 -2.18 -21.87 -7.30
C VAL A 340 -3.35 -20.88 -7.24
N TYR A 341 -3.63 -20.11 -8.32
CA TYR A 341 -4.56 -18.96 -8.22
C TYR A 341 -6.01 -19.41 -7.98
N SER A 342 -6.44 -20.54 -8.54
CA SER A 342 -7.77 -21.09 -8.27
C SER A 342 -7.98 -21.41 -6.78
N LYS A 343 -6.93 -21.85 -6.06
CA LYS A 343 -7.01 -22.13 -4.62
C LYS A 343 -7.06 -20.84 -3.80
N LEU A 344 -6.37 -19.79 -4.27
CA LEU A 344 -6.46 -18.46 -3.64
C LEU A 344 -7.84 -17.86 -3.82
N ARG A 345 -8.42 -17.95 -5.04
CA ARG A 345 -9.81 -17.53 -5.26
C ARG A 345 -10.79 -18.28 -4.37
N ALA A 346 -10.63 -19.60 -4.24
CA ALA A 346 -11.46 -20.40 -3.36
C ALA A 346 -11.38 -19.93 -1.90
N ALA A 347 -10.19 -19.58 -1.40
CA ALA A 347 -10.00 -19.05 -0.05
C ALA A 347 -10.67 -17.66 0.15
N LEU A 348 -10.93 -16.93 -0.93
CA LEU A 348 -11.66 -15.67 -0.93
C LEU A 348 -13.16 -15.85 -1.22
N GLY A 349 -13.71 -17.05 -1.07
CA GLY A 349 -15.12 -17.38 -1.30
C GLY A 349 -15.45 -17.81 -2.74
N GLY A 350 -14.47 -17.85 -3.65
CA GLY A 350 -14.60 -18.41 -5.00
C GLY A 350 -15.30 -17.54 -6.03
N GLN A 351 -15.99 -16.46 -5.62
CA GLN A 351 -16.75 -15.58 -6.50
C GLN A 351 -16.27 -14.12 -6.47
N LEU A 352 -15.18 -13.83 -5.77
CA LEU A 352 -14.65 -12.48 -5.66
C LEU A 352 -14.00 -12.04 -6.98
N HIS A 353 -14.53 -10.97 -7.58
CA HIS A 353 -14.02 -10.36 -8.81
C HIS A 353 -13.45 -8.97 -8.58
N TYR A 354 -14.01 -8.24 -7.63
CA TYR A 354 -13.67 -6.85 -7.38
C TYR A 354 -13.34 -6.61 -5.91
N ALA A 355 -12.43 -5.70 -5.67
CA ALA A 355 -12.21 -5.19 -4.33
C ALA A 355 -11.95 -3.68 -4.37
N VAL A 356 -12.48 -2.97 -3.38
CA VAL A 356 -12.17 -1.56 -3.14
C VAL A 356 -11.19 -1.51 -1.97
N SER A 357 -10.02 -0.93 -2.20
CA SER A 357 -8.97 -0.77 -1.19
C SER A 357 -8.81 0.70 -0.83
N GLY A 358 -8.84 1.02 0.45
CA GLY A 358 -8.68 2.39 0.93
C GLY A 358 -8.01 2.46 2.29
N GLY A 359 -7.77 3.68 2.79
CA GLY A 359 -7.13 3.92 4.09
C GLY A 359 -5.60 3.84 4.09
N GLY A 360 -4.98 3.37 3.02
CA GLY A 360 -3.53 3.30 2.82
C GLY A 360 -3.19 2.76 1.44
N PRO A 361 -1.93 2.88 0.97
CA PRO A 361 -1.50 2.35 -0.32
C PRO A 361 -1.40 0.82 -0.28
N LEU A 362 -1.91 0.15 -1.32
CA LEU A 362 -1.79 -1.31 -1.46
C LEU A 362 -0.39 -1.72 -1.96
N GLY A 363 0.23 -0.87 -2.75
CA GLY A 363 1.49 -1.16 -3.44
C GLY A 363 1.30 -1.96 -4.73
N GLU A 364 2.03 -1.55 -5.77
CA GLU A 364 1.88 -2.08 -7.13
C GLU A 364 2.07 -3.60 -7.22
N ARG A 365 2.99 -4.16 -6.43
CA ARG A 365 3.30 -5.59 -6.45
C ARG A 365 2.08 -6.43 -6.07
N LEU A 366 1.41 -6.09 -4.96
CA LEU A 366 0.21 -6.80 -4.50
C LEU A 366 -0.99 -6.54 -5.42
N ALA A 367 -1.16 -5.32 -5.91
CA ALA A 367 -2.20 -5.00 -6.87
C ALA A 367 -2.08 -5.84 -8.14
N HIS A 368 -0.89 -5.96 -8.73
CA HIS A 368 -0.62 -6.84 -9.88
C HIS A 368 -0.85 -8.32 -9.54
N PHE A 369 -0.44 -8.77 -8.36
CA PHE A 369 -0.63 -10.14 -7.94
C PHE A 369 -2.13 -10.49 -7.85
N PHE A 370 -2.93 -9.71 -7.13
CA PHE A 370 -4.37 -9.97 -6.98
C PHE A 370 -5.14 -9.81 -8.29
N HIS A 371 -4.74 -8.86 -9.17
CA HIS A 371 -5.29 -8.78 -10.51
C HIS A 371 -5.06 -10.07 -11.30
N ALA A 372 -3.88 -10.67 -11.21
CA ALA A 372 -3.62 -11.97 -11.85
C ALA A 372 -4.36 -13.13 -11.15
N VAL A 373 -4.59 -13.08 -9.85
CA VAL A 373 -5.45 -14.04 -9.14
C VAL A 373 -6.90 -13.97 -9.61
N GLY A 374 -7.31 -12.87 -10.26
CA GLY A 374 -8.66 -12.64 -10.79
C GLY A 374 -9.48 -11.67 -9.96
N VAL A 375 -8.84 -10.90 -9.08
CA VAL A 375 -9.48 -9.84 -8.27
C VAL A 375 -8.96 -8.48 -8.74
N GLN A 376 -9.80 -7.70 -9.40
CA GLN A 376 -9.47 -6.31 -9.74
C GLN A 376 -9.61 -5.44 -8.51
N VAL A 377 -8.50 -4.83 -8.07
CA VAL A 377 -8.47 -3.97 -6.90
C VAL A 377 -8.50 -2.52 -7.32
N ILE A 378 -9.54 -1.80 -6.94
CA ILE A 378 -9.67 -0.37 -7.11
C ILE A 378 -9.13 0.30 -5.85
N GLU A 379 -8.13 1.15 -5.99
CA GLU A 379 -7.68 1.99 -4.90
C GLU A 379 -8.50 3.28 -4.86
N GLY A 380 -8.93 3.67 -3.64
CA GLY A 380 -9.63 4.92 -3.37
C GLY A 380 -8.86 5.79 -2.40
N TYR A 381 -8.78 7.07 -2.69
CA TYR A 381 -8.16 8.07 -1.81
C TYR A 381 -9.21 9.08 -1.35
N GLY A 382 -9.20 9.35 -0.05
CA GLY A 382 -10.01 10.39 0.58
C GLY A 382 -9.80 10.43 2.09
N LEU A 383 -10.51 11.35 2.70
CA LEU A 383 -10.46 11.68 4.13
C LEU A 383 -11.87 11.52 4.72
N THR A 384 -11.98 11.59 6.04
CA THR A 384 -13.29 11.75 6.68
C THR A 384 -13.94 13.06 6.23
N GLU A 385 -13.15 14.09 6.10
CA GLU A 385 -13.51 15.44 5.67
C GLU A 385 -14.01 15.48 4.21
N THR A 386 -13.77 14.44 3.42
CA THR A 386 -14.26 14.28 2.03
C THR A 386 -15.37 13.24 1.89
N CYS A 387 -15.98 12.80 2.99
CA CYS A 387 -16.97 11.72 3.03
C CYS A 387 -16.45 10.41 2.40
N ALA A 388 -15.18 10.05 2.63
CA ALA A 388 -14.41 8.96 2.03
C ALA A 388 -13.82 9.32 0.65
N PRO A 389 -13.87 8.49 -0.45
CA PRO A 389 -13.03 8.76 -1.59
C PRO A 389 -13.43 10.01 -2.37
N ILE A 390 -12.43 10.84 -2.68
CA ILE A 390 -12.55 11.94 -3.63
C ILE A 390 -11.95 11.59 -4.99
N ALA A 391 -11.08 10.58 -5.01
CA ALA A 391 -10.54 9.97 -6.22
C ALA A 391 -10.54 8.45 -6.09
N ALA A 392 -10.79 7.75 -7.17
CA ALA A 392 -10.76 6.28 -7.20
C ALA A 392 -10.33 5.77 -8.57
N GLY A 393 -9.71 4.60 -8.59
CA GLY A 393 -9.43 3.83 -9.79
C GLY A 393 -10.70 3.49 -10.55
N ARG A 394 -10.54 3.00 -11.78
CA ARG A 394 -11.63 2.53 -12.64
C ARG A 394 -11.44 1.05 -12.96
N ILE A 395 -12.57 0.34 -13.14
CA ILE A 395 -12.52 -1.01 -13.69
C ILE A 395 -12.14 -0.99 -15.16
N THR A 396 -12.59 0.03 -15.90
CA THR A 396 -12.31 0.18 -17.33
C THR A 396 -12.07 1.66 -17.67
N PRO A 397 -10.87 2.06 -18.11
CA PRO A 397 -9.64 1.24 -18.20
C PRO A 397 -9.03 0.95 -16.81
N TYR A 398 -8.60 -0.29 -16.60
CA TYR A 398 -7.97 -0.69 -15.34
C TYR A 398 -6.51 -0.21 -15.27
N GLN A 399 -6.14 0.41 -14.16
CA GLN A 399 -4.81 0.99 -13.94
C GLN A 399 -4.28 0.58 -12.57
N ILE A 400 -2.97 0.46 -12.45
CA ILE A 400 -2.25 0.13 -11.21
C ILE A 400 -1.11 1.11 -11.03
N GLY A 401 -0.82 1.49 -9.77
CA GLY A 401 0.26 2.42 -9.41
C GLY A 401 -0.17 3.88 -9.30
N ARG A 402 -1.46 4.17 -9.51
CA ARG A 402 -2.09 5.46 -9.25
C ARG A 402 -3.46 5.24 -8.62
N ILE A 403 -3.93 6.22 -7.86
CA ILE A 403 -5.28 6.15 -7.29
C ILE A 403 -6.32 6.13 -8.43
N GLY A 404 -6.22 7.06 -9.36
CA GLY A 404 -7.19 7.21 -10.45
C GLY A 404 -7.64 8.66 -10.61
N PRO A 405 -8.66 8.91 -11.44
CA PRO A 405 -9.23 10.24 -11.61
C PRO A 405 -10.05 10.66 -10.38
N LEU A 406 -10.31 11.95 -10.28
CA LEU A 406 -11.29 12.49 -9.34
C LEU A 406 -12.67 11.88 -9.61
N LEU A 407 -13.43 11.62 -8.55
CA LEU A 407 -14.84 11.20 -8.67
C LEU A 407 -15.70 12.36 -9.19
N PRO A 408 -16.82 12.08 -9.90
CA PRO A 408 -17.68 13.12 -10.38
C PRO A 408 -18.25 13.99 -9.25
N GLY A 409 -18.25 15.29 -9.46
CA GLY A 409 -18.58 16.31 -8.46
C GLY A 409 -17.40 16.76 -7.61
N ALA A 410 -16.17 16.39 -7.99
CA ALA A 410 -14.95 16.79 -7.29
C ALA A 410 -14.00 17.59 -8.16
N GLU A 411 -13.24 18.48 -7.51
CA GLU A 411 -12.15 19.24 -8.08
C GLU A 411 -10.91 19.11 -7.20
N GLY A 412 -9.74 19.17 -7.82
CA GLY A 412 -8.45 19.08 -7.14
C GLY A 412 -7.38 19.93 -7.80
N THR A 413 -6.47 20.46 -7.01
CA THR A 413 -5.30 21.19 -7.48
C THR A 413 -4.12 20.93 -6.55
N ILE A 414 -2.91 21.17 -7.04
CA ILE A 414 -1.69 21.05 -6.24
C ILE A 414 -1.21 22.46 -5.88
N ALA A 415 -1.03 22.73 -4.60
CA ALA A 415 -0.47 23.98 -4.09
C ALA A 415 1.04 24.07 -4.40
N GLU A 416 1.65 25.23 -4.21
CA GLU A 416 3.08 25.47 -4.50
C GLU A 416 4.01 24.59 -3.67
N ASP A 417 3.58 24.21 -2.47
CA ASP A 417 4.31 23.31 -1.57
C ASP A 417 4.04 21.81 -1.80
N GLY A 418 3.30 21.47 -2.88
CA GLY A 418 2.97 20.11 -3.24
C GLY A 418 1.73 19.54 -2.54
N GLU A 419 1.06 20.31 -1.67
CA GLU A 419 -0.15 19.88 -0.98
C GLU A 419 -1.33 19.74 -1.94
N LEU A 420 -2.06 18.63 -1.85
CA LEU A 420 -3.33 18.46 -2.55
C LEU A 420 -4.42 19.30 -1.87
N LEU A 421 -5.04 20.15 -2.65
CA LEU A 421 -6.22 20.92 -2.28
C LEU A 421 -7.43 20.36 -3.02
N VAL A 422 -8.56 20.19 -2.32
CA VAL A 422 -9.77 19.59 -2.91
C VAL A 422 -11.02 20.37 -2.55
N ARG A 423 -12.04 20.29 -3.40
CA ARG A 423 -13.41 20.70 -3.12
C ARG A 423 -14.39 19.83 -3.90
N GLY A 424 -15.65 19.77 -3.48
CA GLY A 424 -16.67 19.00 -4.18
C GLY A 424 -17.81 18.51 -3.29
N VAL A 425 -18.70 17.74 -3.88
CA VAL A 425 -19.95 17.30 -3.26
C VAL A 425 -19.76 16.46 -2.00
N GLY A 426 -18.63 15.76 -1.88
CA GLY A 426 -18.27 14.95 -0.70
C GLY A 426 -17.60 15.74 0.42
N VAL A 427 -17.11 16.98 0.17
CA VAL A 427 -16.34 17.75 1.14
C VAL A 427 -17.26 18.34 2.22
N MET A 428 -16.87 18.17 3.49
CA MET A 428 -17.57 18.80 4.63
C MET A 428 -17.58 20.32 4.54
N LYS A 429 -18.51 20.96 5.24
CA LYS A 429 -18.61 22.44 5.30
C LYS A 429 -17.68 23.06 6.36
N GLY A 430 -17.12 22.28 7.26
CA GLY A 430 -16.27 22.70 8.38
C GLY A 430 -16.35 21.71 9.54
N TYR A 431 -15.49 21.85 10.56
CA TYR A 431 -15.50 21.02 11.75
C TYR A 431 -16.60 21.45 12.74
N TYR A 432 -17.21 20.48 13.39
CA TYR A 432 -18.28 20.73 14.33
C TYR A 432 -17.80 21.59 15.52
N LYS A 433 -18.40 22.76 15.71
CA LYS A 433 -18.08 23.73 16.78
C LYS A 433 -16.59 24.12 16.86
N ASN A 434 -15.88 24.18 15.71
CA ASN A 434 -14.44 24.45 15.73
C ASN A 434 -13.98 25.40 14.60
N PRO A 435 -14.34 26.69 14.66
CA PRO A 435 -14.00 27.66 13.62
C PRO A 435 -12.48 27.95 13.49
N GLU A 436 -11.72 27.72 14.57
CA GLU A 436 -10.25 27.90 14.51
C GLU A 436 -9.59 26.85 13.62
N GLU A 437 -10.05 25.61 13.71
CA GLU A 437 -9.58 24.53 12.83
C GLU A 437 -10.09 24.72 11.39
N ASP A 438 -11.28 25.28 11.19
CA ASP A 438 -11.79 25.58 9.86
C ASP A 438 -10.89 26.59 9.15
N ALA A 439 -10.44 27.64 9.83
CA ALA A 439 -9.52 28.63 9.29
C ALA A 439 -8.17 28.01 8.85
N GLN A 440 -7.76 26.88 9.47
CA GLN A 440 -6.55 26.16 9.07
C GLN A 440 -6.83 25.12 7.98
N ALA A 441 -8.01 24.49 8.02
CA ALA A 441 -8.37 23.42 7.11
C ALA A 441 -8.78 23.92 5.72
N PHE A 442 -9.31 25.12 5.63
CA PHE A 442 -9.74 25.70 4.36
C PHE A 442 -8.89 26.88 3.93
N THR A 443 -8.77 27.06 2.63
CA THR A 443 -8.21 28.30 2.03
C THR A 443 -9.30 29.37 1.96
N GLU A 444 -8.94 30.64 1.74
CA GLU A 444 -9.89 31.74 1.63
C GLU A 444 -10.88 31.58 0.46
N ASP A 445 -10.48 30.87 -0.60
CA ASP A 445 -11.30 30.54 -1.78
C ASP A 445 -12.01 29.16 -1.66
N GLY A 446 -12.03 28.57 -0.45
CA GLY A 446 -12.86 27.42 -0.09
C GLY A 446 -12.33 26.04 -0.46
N TRP A 447 -11.01 25.90 -0.73
CA TRP A 447 -10.39 24.59 -0.89
C TRP A 447 -10.07 23.95 0.46
N LEU A 448 -10.41 22.68 0.62
CA LEU A 448 -9.96 21.89 1.75
C LEU A 448 -8.47 21.53 1.56
N ARG A 449 -7.65 21.83 2.54
CA ARG A 449 -6.27 21.39 2.68
C ARG A 449 -6.24 19.96 3.18
N THR A 450 -5.76 19.03 2.35
CA THR A 450 -5.76 17.61 2.74
C THR A 450 -4.64 17.23 3.69
N GLY A 451 -3.59 18.03 3.75
CA GLY A 451 -2.34 17.69 4.44
C GLY A 451 -1.55 16.58 3.73
N ASP A 452 -1.97 16.13 2.55
CA ASP A 452 -1.31 15.10 1.77
C ASP A 452 -0.59 15.73 0.56
N LEU A 453 0.61 15.27 0.29
CA LEU A 453 1.38 15.61 -0.91
C LEU A 453 0.96 14.72 -2.06
N ALA A 454 0.75 15.31 -3.24
CA ALA A 454 0.25 14.55 -4.37
C ALA A 454 0.72 15.12 -5.72
N GLU A 455 0.53 14.34 -6.76
CA GLU A 455 0.74 14.72 -8.14
C GLU A 455 -0.42 14.25 -9.02
N PHE A 456 -0.75 15.05 -10.03
CA PHE A 456 -1.61 14.63 -11.14
C PHE A 456 -0.73 14.43 -12.38
N ASP A 457 -0.97 13.36 -13.12
CA ASP A 457 -0.36 13.22 -14.44
C ASP A 457 -1.11 14.02 -15.52
N GLU A 458 -0.64 13.90 -16.76
CA GLU A 458 -1.25 14.59 -17.92
C GLU A 458 -2.71 14.17 -18.16
N ALA A 459 -3.06 12.93 -17.82
CA ALA A 459 -4.40 12.37 -17.93
C ALA A 459 -5.32 12.74 -16.74
N GLY A 460 -4.79 13.43 -15.71
CA GLY A 460 -5.54 13.79 -14.51
C GLY A 460 -5.67 12.69 -13.49
N LEU A 461 -4.79 11.68 -13.53
CA LEU A 461 -4.78 10.61 -12.55
C LEU A 461 -3.97 11.03 -11.32
N LEU A 462 -4.61 10.91 -10.16
CA LEU A 462 -4.03 11.26 -8.88
C LEU A 462 -3.05 10.20 -8.40
N LYS A 463 -1.92 10.65 -7.86
CA LYS A 463 -0.99 9.83 -7.08
C LYS A 463 -0.65 10.55 -5.79
N ILE A 464 -0.81 9.86 -4.66
CA ILE A 464 -0.39 10.35 -3.35
C ILE A 464 1.09 10.02 -3.17
N VAL A 465 1.86 11.04 -2.81
CA VAL A 465 3.31 10.94 -2.61
C VAL A 465 3.63 10.75 -1.13
N GLY A 466 2.90 11.41 -0.23
CA GLY A 466 3.13 11.30 1.21
C GLY A 466 2.25 12.25 2.01
N ARG A 467 2.53 12.37 3.33
CA ARG A 467 1.87 13.32 4.22
C ARG A 467 2.80 14.48 4.57
N LYS A 468 2.32 15.69 4.43
CA LYS A 468 3.08 16.91 4.71
C LYS A 468 3.61 16.96 6.16
N LYS A 469 2.77 16.59 7.14
CA LYS A 469 3.12 16.54 8.56
C LYS A 469 4.02 15.34 8.95
N GLU A 470 4.22 14.40 8.06
CA GLU A 470 5.05 13.21 8.29
C GLU A 470 6.41 13.31 7.60
N ILE A 471 6.65 14.38 6.83
CA ILE A 471 7.96 14.64 6.24
C ILE A 471 8.97 14.81 7.36
N ILE A 472 10.05 14.04 7.29
CA ILE A 472 11.19 14.14 8.19
C ILE A 472 12.19 15.09 7.53
N VAL A 473 12.52 16.19 8.20
CA VAL A 473 13.56 17.13 7.73
C VAL A 473 14.84 16.84 8.49
N THR A 474 15.79 16.17 7.84
CA THR A 474 17.06 15.86 8.49
C THR A 474 17.88 17.11 8.80
N ALA A 475 18.85 17.02 9.71
CA ALA A 475 19.75 18.13 10.04
C ALA A 475 20.50 18.70 8.83
N GLY A 476 20.66 17.93 7.76
CA GLY A 476 21.20 18.36 6.47
C GLY A 476 20.19 19.07 5.55
N GLY A 477 18.97 19.32 6.02
CA GLY A 477 17.90 19.98 5.23
C GLY A 477 17.24 19.08 4.16
N LYS A 478 17.47 17.76 4.19
CA LYS A 478 16.86 16.84 3.26
C LYS A 478 15.46 16.45 3.74
N ASN A 479 14.46 16.67 2.90
CA ASN A 479 13.10 16.18 3.11
C ASN A 479 13.03 14.69 2.77
N VAL A 480 12.55 13.88 3.71
CA VAL A 480 12.39 12.43 3.58
C VAL A 480 10.93 12.07 3.82
N ILE A 481 10.35 11.33 2.88
CA ILE A 481 8.99 10.81 2.98
C ILE A 481 9.06 9.38 3.55
N PRO A 482 8.68 9.18 4.83
CA PRO A 482 8.93 7.91 5.52
C PRO A 482 8.13 6.74 4.94
N GLY A 483 6.95 7.01 4.36
CA GLY A 483 6.00 5.97 3.95
C GLY A 483 6.55 4.94 2.96
N ILE A 484 7.50 5.30 2.10
CA ILE A 484 8.08 4.37 1.12
C ILE A 484 8.82 3.24 1.83
N ALA A 485 9.74 3.57 2.72
CA ALA A 485 10.53 2.59 3.45
C ALA A 485 9.69 1.87 4.54
N GLU A 486 8.84 2.59 5.27
CA GLU A 486 7.96 2.01 6.29
C GLU A 486 6.99 0.98 5.70
N ASN A 487 6.40 1.27 4.55
CA ASN A 487 5.51 0.33 3.87
C ASN A 487 6.27 -0.92 3.42
N HIS A 488 7.51 -0.77 2.92
CA HIS A 488 8.31 -1.92 2.55
C HIS A 488 8.67 -2.79 3.76
N LEU A 489 9.12 -2.18 4.88
CA LEU A 489 9.43 -2.91 6.10
C LEU A 489 8.24 -3.76 6.58
N ARG A 490 7.02 -3.23 6.50
CA ARG A 490 5.79 -3.93 6.88
C ARG A 490 5.36 -5.04 5.91
N THR A 491 5.96 -5.17 4.74
CA THR A 491 5.69 -6.31 3.85
C THR A 491 6.31 -7.62 4.35
N SER A 492 7.18 -7.55 5.35
CA SER A 492 7.77 -8.75 5.97
C SER A 492 6.87 -9.29 7.07
N PRO A 493 6.59 -10.60 7.09
CA PRO A 493 5.80 -11.22 8.16
C PRO A 493 6.47 -11.16 9.54
N LEU A 494 7.75 -10.80 9.62
CA LEU A 494 8.46 -10.58 10.88
C LEU A 494 8.10 -9.23 11.52
N VAL A 495 7.63 -8.26 10.73
CA VAL A 495 7.44 -6.86 11.13
C VAL A 495 5.96 -6.54 11.27
N SER A 496 5.52 -6.13 12.46
CA SER A 496 4.16 -5.60 12.67
C SER A 496 4.06 -4.15 12.24
N GLN A 497 4.90 -3.31 12.83
CA GLN A 497 4.93 -1.87 12.58
C GLN A 497 6.37 -1.40 12.33
N ALA A 498 6.49 -0.34 11.53
CA ALA A 498 7.74 0.35 11.31
C ALA A 498 7.50 1.86 11.29
N MET A 499 8.34 2.62 11.99
CA MET A 499 8.27 4.07 12.07
C MET A 499 9.67 4.66 11.87
N LEU A 500 9.84 5.44 10.81
CA LEU A 500 11.06 6.19 10.59
C LEU A 500 11.12 7.41 11.50
N VAL A 501 12.31 7.69 11.99
CA VAL A 501 12.68 8.85 12.81
C VAL A 501 13.91 9.52 12.24
N GLY A 502 14.06 10.83 12.43
CA GLY A 502 15.21 11.53 11.85
C GLY A 502 15.02 13.04 11.73
N ASP A 503 13.92 13.57 12.25
CA ASP A 503 13.68 15.01 12.22
C ASP A 503 14.76 15.75 13.01
N GLU A 504 15.39 16.75 12.37
CA GLU A 504 16.57 17.46 12.90
C GLU A 504 17.77 16.58 13.26
N LYS A 505 17.78 15.30 12.85
CA LYS A 505 18.86 14.36 13.13
C LYS A 505 19.77 14.17 11.91
N PRO A 506 21.04 13.69 12.11
CA PRO A 506 22.04 13.59 11.04
C PRO A 506 21.73 12.51 9.99
N PHE A 507 20.83 11.58 10.28
CA PHE A 507 20.44 10.49 9.38
C PHE A 507 19.05 9.92 9.75
N ILE A 508 18.51 9.09 8.89
CA ILE A 508 17.25 8.38 9.14
C ILE A 508 17.52 7.09 9.92
N ALA A 509 16.76 6.90 10.99
CA ALA A 509 16.70 5.66 11.75
C ALA A 509 15.27 5.10 11.77
N ALA A 510 15.09 3.83 12.20
CA ALA A 510 13.79 3.19 12.26
C ALA A 510 13.53 2.51 13.62
N LEU A 511 12.33 2.69 14.14
CA LEU A 511 11.73 1.85 15.17
C LEU A 511 10.93 0.74 14.48
N VAL A 512 11.19 -0.51 14.84
CA VAL A 512 10.56 -1.70 14.21
C VAL A 512 9.96 -2.56 15.31
N THR A 513 8.72 -3.03 15.14
CA THR A 513 8.08 -3.99 16.05
C THR A 513 7.93 -5.36 15.38
N LEU A 514 7.99 -6.41 16.18
CA LEU A 514 7.78 -7.77 15.71
C LEU A 514 6.30 -8.13 15.76
N ASP A 515 5.80 -8.85 14.76
CA ASP A 515 4.40 -9.26 14.69
C ASP A 515 4.16 -10.48 15.61
N PRO A 516 3.38 -10.34 16.70
CA PRO A 516 3.17 -11.39 17.68
C PRO A 516 2.47 -12.62 17.09
N ASP A 517 1.65 -12.47 16.06
CA ASP A 517 0.88 -13.55 15.44
C ASP A 517 1.79 -14.48 14.61
N THR A 518 2.76 -13.88 13.91
CA THR A 518 3.65 -14.60 12.99
C THR A 518 5.01 -14.92 13.59
N LEU A 519 5.42 -14.22 14.67
CA LEU A 519 6.73 -14.37 15.30
C LEU A 519 7.12 -15.84 15.59
N PRO A 520 6.27 -16.71 16.16
CA PRO A 520 6.64 -18.09 16.44
C PRO A 520 7.07 -18.87 15.18
N GLU A 521 6.44 -18.61 14.04
CA GLU A 521 6.79 -19.26 12.77
C GLU A 521 8.09 -18.68 12.20
N GLN A 522 8.27 -17.35 12.31
CA GLN A 522 9.48 -16.68 11.83
C GLN A 522 10.71 -17.10 12.65
N LEU A 523 10.57 -17.30 13.95
CA LEU A 523 11.64 -17.82 14.79
C LEU A 523 12.06 -19.24 14.36
N GLU A 524 11.10 -20.11 14.06
CA GLU A 524 11.38 -21.47 13.55
C GLU A 524 12.14 -21.40 12.21
N HIS A 525 11.78 -20.51 11.30
CA HIS A 525 12.51 -20.29 10.05
C HIS A 525 13.95 -19.79 10.26
N LEU A 526 14.19 -19.09 11.36
CA LEU A 526 15.53 -18.65 11.77
C LEU A 526 16.30 -19.70 12.57
N GLY A 527 15.73 -20.90 12.77
CA GLY A 527 16.32 -21.96 13.57
C GLY A 527 16.28 -21.68 15.08
N LEU A 528 15.35 -20.86 15.54
CA LEU A 528 15.20 -20.45 16.93
C LEU A 528 13.97 -21.09 17.58
N PRO A 529 13.93 -21.20 18.92
CA PRO A 529 12.77 -21.68 19.64
C PRO A 529 11.53 -20.81 19.40
N ARG A 530 10.41 -21.44 19.04
CA ARG A 530 9.12 -20.75 18.81
C ARG A 530 8.57 -20.02 20.05
N SER A 531 9.08 -20.40 21.25
CA SER A 531 8.64 -19.88 22.54
C SER A 531 9.33 -18.59 22.98
N LEU A 532 10.28 -18.07 22.20
CA LEU A 532 10.91 -16.79 22.53
C LEU A 532 9.86 -15.68 22.57
N SER A 533 9.84 -14.94 23.65
CA SER A 533 9.01 -13.74 23.76
C SER A 533 9.50 -12.60 22.86
N ILE A 534 8.65 -11.60 22.59
CA ILE A 534 9.06 -10.42 21.80
C ILE A 534 10.31 -9.75 22.37
N PRO A 535 10.44 -9.50 23.69
CA PRO A 535 11.66 -8.91 24.25
C PRO A 535 12.93 -9.74 24.00
N GLU A 536 12.84 -11.06 24.10
CA GLU A 536 13.98 -11.95 23.86
C GLU A 536 14.34 -12.00 22.37
N ALA A 537 13.33 -12.07 21.49
CA ALA A 537 13.51 -12.04 20.04
C ALA A 537 14.10 -10.69 19.56
N ALA A 538 13.67 -9.56 20.15
CA ALA A 538 14.10 -8.23 19.76
C ALA A 538 15.64 -7.99 19.95
N VAL A 539 16.25 -8.69 20.91
CA VAL A 539 17.69 -8.60 21.16
C VAL A 539 18.50 -9.72 20.51
N HIS A 540 17.81 -10.71 19.90
CA HIS A 540 18.49 -11.88 19.34
C HIS A 540 19.24 -11.55 18.04
N PRO A 541 20.53 -11.90 17.89
CA PRO A 541 21.32 -11.54 16.70
C PRO A 541 20.73 -12.04 15.37
N ALA A 542 20.16 -13.25 15.34
CA ALA A 542 19.54 -13.80 14.11
C ALA A 542 18.27 -13.02 13.69
N VAL A 543 17.47 -12.55 14.65
CA VAL A 543 16.30 -11.72 14.38
C VAL A 543 16.76 -10.34 13.89
N ARG A 544 17.78 -9.74 14.54
CA ARG A 544 18.35 -8.46 14.07
C ARG A 544 18.89 -8.59 12.64
N ALA A 545 19.60 -9.68 12.32
CA ALA A 545 20.10 -9.92 10.96
C ALA A 545 18.98 -10.12 9.93
N ALA A 546 17.84 -10.72 10.33
CA ALA A 546 16.67 -10.83 9.47
C ALA A 546 16.04 -9.46 9.20
N VAL A 547 15.86 -8.62 10.22
CA VAL A 547 15.35 -7.25 10.05
C VAL A 547 16.32 -6.40 9.23
N GLN A 548 17.66 -6.56 9.42
CA GLN A 548 18.66 -5.84 8.61
C GLN A 548 18.49 -6.10 7.12
N ARG A 549 18.25 -7.33 6.71
CA ARG A 549 17.99 -7.66 5.28
C ARG A 549 16.79 -6.92 4.72
N ILE A 550 15.71 -6.81 5.51
CA ILE A 550 14.51 -6.08 5.09
C ILE A 550 14.79 -4.58 4.99
N VAL A 551 15.58 -4.04 5.93
CA VAL A 551 16.06 -2.64 5.89
C VAL A 551 16.93 -2.39 4.66
N ASP A 552 17.83 -3.32 4.32
CA ASP A 552 18.68 -3.21 3.13
C ASP A 552 17.83 -3.22 1.82
N GLU A 553 16.78 -4.03 1.77
CA GLU A 553 15.83 -4.03 0.66
C GLU A 553 15.03 -2.70 0.59
N ALA A 554 14.56 -2.19 1.72
CA ALA A 554 13.88 -0.88 1.79
C ALA A 554 14.79 0.26 1.32
N ASN A 555 16.08 0.21 1.68
CA ASN A 555 17.07 1.19 1.27
C ASN A 555 17.37 1.21 -0.24
N GLN A 556 17.06 0.14 -0.97
CA GLN A 556 17.17 0.11 -2.43
C GLN A 556 16.05 0.91 -3.14
N LEU A 557 14.95 1.21 -2.42
CA LEU A 557 13.80 1.94 -2.96
C LEU A 557 13.92 3.46 -2.82
N VAL A 558 14.90 3.92 -2.05
CA VAL A 558 15.07 5.34 -1.71
C VAL A 558 16.50 5.80 -1.98
N SER A 559 16.74 7.11 -2.02
CA SER A 559 18.10 7.63 -2.19
C SER A 559 18.96 7.36 -0.95
N ARG A 560 20.29 7.36 -1.10
CA ARG A 560 21.25 7.14 0.01
C ARG A 560 21.04 8.09 1.19
N ALA A 561 20.58 9.30 0.94
CA ALA A 561 20.29 10.29 1.98
C ALA A 561 19.00 10.01 2.74
N GLU A 562 18.08 9.28 2.14
CA GLU A 562 16.79 8.88 2.70
C GLU A 562 16.84 7.49 3.34
N GLY A 563 17.93 6.75 3.11
CA GLY A 563 18.11 5.38 3.60
C GLY A 563 18.25 5.31 5.12
N ILE A 564 17.68 4.24 5.68
CA ILE A 564 17.76 3.90 7.10
C ILE A 564 19.19 3.47 7.41
N ARG A 565 19.86 4.18 8.31
CA ARG A 565 21.23 3.87 8.73
C ARG A 565 21.32 3.07 10.02
N GLU A 566 20.35 3.24 10.91
CA GLU A 566 20.27 2.52 12.17
C GLU A 566 18.81 2.14 12.42
N PHE A 567 18.58 1.03 13.13
CA PHE A 567 17.24 0.66 13.55
C PHE A 567 17.25 0.01 14.94
N ARG A 568 16.12 0.14 15.61
CA ARG A 568 15.88 -0.52 16.90
C ARG A 568 14.65 -1.43 16.78
N ILE A 569 14.82 -2.70 17.14
CA ILE A 569 13.69 -3.59 17.34
C ILE A 569 13.13 -3.32 18.75
N MET A 570 11.86 -3.00 18.82
CA MET A 570 11.18 -2.69 20.07
C MET A 570 10.88 -3.98 20.84
N ASN A 571 10.86 -3.88 22.16
CA ASN A 571 10.60 -5.02 23.04
C ASN A 571 9.09 -5.36 23.19
N ARG A 572 8.23 -4.69 22.44
CA ARG A 572 6.77 -4.89 22.40
C ARG A 572 6.23 -4.46 21.05
N ASP A 573 5.02 -4.92 20.71
CA ASP A 573 4.30 -4.38 19.58
C ASP A 573 3.58 -3.08 19.95
N LEU A 574 3.21 -2.30 18.93
CA LEU A 574 2.37 -1.11 19.05
C LEU A 574 0.92 -1.54 18.81
N THR A 575 0.05 -1.28 19.80
CA THR A 575 -1.35 -1.68 19.73
C THR A 575 -2.30 -0.49 19.81
N GLU A 576 -3.55 -0.71 19.44
CA GLU A 576 -4.63 0.25 19.61
C GLU A 576 -5.01 0.38 21.10
N GLU A 577 -5.00 -0.75 21.82
CA GLU A 577 -5.33 -0.80 23.25
C GLU A 577 -4.37 0.04 24.10
N ASP A 578 -3.07 0.04 23.77
CA ASP A 578 -2.07 0.91 24.41
C ASP A 578 -2.10 2.36 23.89
N GLY A 579 -2.93 2.63 22.91
CA GLY A 579 -3.11 3.96 22.32
C GLY A 579 -2.00 4.38 21.35
N TYR A 580 -1.13 3.47 20.89
CA TYR A 580 -0.09 3.76 19.90
C TYR A 580 -0.61 3.71 18.47
N LEU A 581 -1.68 2.96 18.22
CA LEU A 581 -2.37 2.95 16.94
C LEU A 581 -3.72 3.66 17.04
N THR A 582 -4.19 4.15 15.90
CA THR A 582 -5.60 4.56 15.75
C THR A 582 -6.46 3.33 15.48
N PRO A 583 -7.81 3.41 15.59
CA PRO A 583 -8.72 2.33 15.18
C PRO A 583 -8.57 1.91 13.71
N SER A 584 -7.98 2.75 12.87
CA SER A 584 -7.60 2.43 11.49
C SER A 584 -6.15 1.91 11.36
N HIS A 585 -5.53 1.48 12.46
CA HIS A 585 -4.17 0.95 12.56
C HIS A 585 -3.06 1.89 12.07
N LYS A 586 -3.26 3.21 12.14
CA LYS A 586 -2.22 4.20 11.85
C LYS A 586 -1.43 4.54 13.11
N ILE A 587 -0.10 4.61 12.99
CA ILE A 587 0.80 4.92 14.11
C ILE A 587 0.58 6.37 14.59
N ARG A 588 0.41 6.55 15.90
CA ARG A 588 0.41 7.86 16.55
C ARG A 588 1.85 8.29 16.86
N ARG A 589 2.53 8.79 15.82
CA ARG A 589 3.97 9.10 15.84
C ARG A 589 4.39 9.93 17.06
N ALA A 590 3.65 10.99 17.38
CA ALA A 590 3.98 11.86 18.50
C ALA A 590 4.02 11.09 19.86
N LYS A 591 3.04 10.21 20.09
CA LYS A 591 3.00 9.38 21.30
C LYS A 591 4.15 8.37 21.34
N VAL A 592 4.42 7.72 20.21
CA VAL A 592 5.55 6.76 20.11
C VAL A 592 6.87 7.49 20.36
N LEU A 593 7.09 8.66 19.77
CA LEU A 593 8.30 9.45 19.99
C LEU A 593 8.45 9.90 21.46
N GLN A 594 7.34 10.28 22.09
CA GLN A 594 7.35 10.67 23.49
C GLN A 594 7.70 9.49 24.41
N ASP A 595 7.02 8.36 24.27
CA ASP A 595 7.13 7.23 25.19
C ASP A 595 8.40 6.40 24.94
N PHE A 596 8.95 6.42 23.72
CA PHE A 596 10.15 5.67 23.32
C PHE A 596 11.32 6.59 22.93
N SER A 597 11.35 7.83 23.45
CA SER A 597 12.44 8.78 23.21
C SER A 597 13.82 8.21 23.52
N SER A 598 13.94 7.39 24.58
CA SER A 598 15.19 6.72 24.95
C SER A 598 15.74 5.81 23.85
N TYR A 599 14.87 5.09 23.11
CA TYR A 599 15.28 4.24 21.99
C TYR A 599 15.79 5.08 20.82
N VAL A 600 15.13 6.22 20.59
CA VAL A 600 15.57 7.19 19.57
C VAL A 600 16.95 7.75 19.95
N ASP A 601 17.12 8.21 21.17
CA ASP A 601 18.38 8.79 21.67
C ASP A 601 19.54 7.78 21.65
N GLU A 602 19.27 6.51 21.98
CA GLU A 602 20.28 5.44 21.88
C GLU A 602 20.78 5.25 20.43
N MET A 603 19.91 5.32 19.42
CA MET A 603 20.30 5.16 18.02
C MET A 603 21.22 6.29 17.55
N TYR A 604 20.98 7.52 18.02
CA TYR A 604 21.82 8.68 17.67
C TYR A 604 23.01 8.88 18.61
N GLY A 605 22.89 8.49 19.90
CA GLY A 605 23.95 8.61 20.90
C GLY A 605 25.15 7.69 20.67
N ARG A 606 24.93 6.51 20.09
CA ARG A 606 25.99 5.58 19.72
C ARG A 606 26.91 6.14 18.64
N VAL A 607 26.40 6.97 17.74
CA VAL A 607 27.19 7.57 16.66
C VAL A 607 28.05 8.74 17.17
N THR A 608 27.60 9.50 18.15
CA THR A 608 28.38 10.62 18.73
C THR A 608 29.50 10.15 19.62
N ALA A 609 29.37 9.04 20.34
CA ALA A 609 30.44 8.43 21.12
C ALA A 609 31.49 7.71 20.23
N THR A 610 31.04 7.20 19.05
CA THR A 610 31.90 6.48 18.12
C THR A 610 32.70 7.41 17.20
N THR A 611 32.30 8.69 17.02
CA THR A 611 32.96 9.60 16.08
C THR A 611 34.32 10.12 16.58
N SER A 612 34.56 10.26 17.88
CA SER A 612 35.87 10.68 18.36
C SER A 612 36.86 9.51 18.47
N ASP A 613 36.39 8.34 18.89
CA ASP A 613 37.17 7.10 18.97
C ASP A 613 37.32 6.41 17.59
N SER A 614 36.35 6.61 16.68
CA SER A 614 36.38 6.06 15.32
C SER A 614 37.21 6.89 14.36
N LEU A 615 37.36 8.20 14.57
CA LEU A 615 38.29 9.00 13.75
C LEU A 615 39.76 8.61 14.03
N SER A 616 40.13 8.30 15.28
CA SER A 616 41.45 7.76 15.58
C SER A 616 41.65 6.34 15.03
N ARG A 617 40.63 5.45 15.21
CA ARG A 617 40.68 4.07 14.68
C ARG A 617 40.60 4.02 13.16
N LEU A 618 39.86 4.95 12.51
CA LEU A 618 39.84 5.07 11.05
C LEU A 618 41.13 5.63 10.49
N GLN A 619 41.80 6.52 11.21
CA GLN A 619 43.13 6.99 10.85
C GLN A 619 44.17 5.87 10.99
N ASP A 620 44.13 5.11 12.09
CA ASP A 620 44.99 3.96 12.32
C ASP A 620 44.70 2.83 11.30
N TYR A 621 43.45 2.52 11.04
CA TYR A 621 43.03 1.54 10.03
C TYR A 621 43.37 1.98 8.60
N ALA A 622 43.21 3.27 8.27
CA ALA A 622 43.59 3.80 6.96
C ALA A 622 45.12 3.78 6.78
N ALA A 623 45.91 4.02 7.84
CA ALA A 623 47.34 3.88 7.81
C ALA A 623 47.75 2.41 7.60
N GLU A 624 47.18 1.48 8.36
CA GLU A 624 47.43 0.04 8.23
C GLU A 624 47.00 -0.53 6.86
N GLN A 625 45.90 -0.07 6.29
CA GLN A 625 45.44 -0.48 4.92
C GLN A 625 46.34 0.14 3.85
N THR A 626 46.86 1.34 4.07
CA THR A 626 47.79 1.99 3.14
C THR A 626 49.13 1.24 3.13
N GLU A 627 49.62 0.84 4.28
CA GLU A 627 50.86 0.04 4.43
C GLU A 627 50.68 -1.36 3.77
N ARG A 628 49.55 -2.04 4.01
CA ARG A 628 49.18 -3.29 3.33
C ARG A 628 49.04 -3.17 1.81
N LEU A 629 48.46 -2.07 1.32
CA LEU A 629 48.34 -1.82 -0.12
C LEU A 629 49.71 -1.55 -0.76
N VAL A 630 50.66 -0.90 -0.03
CA VAL A 630 52.02 -0.72 -0.47
C VAL A 630 52.76 -2.08 -0.52
N GLU A 631 52.65 -2.90 0.52
CA GLU A 631 53.21 -4.27 0.52
C GLU A 631 52.64 -5.16 -0.60
N LEU A 632 51.32 -5.13 -0.81
CA LEU A 632 50.69 -5.88 -1.91
C LEU A 632 51.10 -5.37 -3.28
N ARG A 633 51.28 -4.07 -3.45
CA ARG A 633 51.80 -3.48 -4.67
C ARG A 633 53.23 -3.95 -4.94
N ASP A 634 54.07 -3.93 -3.92
CA ASP A 634 55.47 -4.29 -4.06
C ASP A 634 55.60 -5.81 -4.33
N GLN A 635 54.85 -6.66 -3.66
CA GLN A 635 54.75 -8.09 -3.98
C GLN A 635 54.18 -8.38 -5.37
N ALA A 636 53.16 -7.61 -5.83
CA ALA A 636 52.62 -7.74 -7.16
C ALA A 636 53.62 -7.31 -8.23
N THR A 637 54.41 -6.27 -7.94
CA THR A 637 55.45 -5.79 -8.84
C THR A 637 56.58 -6.82 -8.98
N GLU A 638 57.01 -7.42 -7.86
CA GLU A 638 58.03 -8.48 -7.83
C GLU A 638 57.53 -9.74 -8.60
N ARG A 639 56.31 -10.19 -8.39
CA ARG A 639 55.71 -11.31 -9.15
C ARG A 639 55.53 -11.01 -10.64
N LEU A 640 55.23 -9.77 -11.01
CA LEU A 640 55.17 -9.36 -12.41
C LEU A 640 56.52 -9.34 -13.08
N ALA A 641 57.60 -8.94 -12.33
CA ALA A 641 58.98 -9.00 -12.80
C ALA A 641 59.41 -10.46 -13.01
N GLU A 642 59.20 -11.35 -12.03
CA GLU A 642 59.48 -12.78 -12.15
C GLU A 642 58.72 -13.45 -13.32
N TYR A 643 57.42 -13.07 -13.51
CA TYR A 643 56.64 -13.59 -14.63
C TYR A 643 57.17 -13.08 -15.98
N ALA A 644 57.60 -11.83 -16.07
CA ALA A 644 58.19 -11.25 -17.28
C ALA A 644 59.51 -11.94 -17.63
N ASP A 645 60.37 -12.21 -16.63
CA ASP A 645 61.63 -12.93 -16.84
C ASP A 645 61.40 -14.38 -17.28
N GLN A 646 60.41 -15.09 -16.69
CA GLN A 646 60.04 -16.45 -17.17
C GLN A 646 59.48 -16.46 -18.59
N GLN A 647 58.72 -15.45 -18.99
CA GLN A 647 58.22 -15.34 -20.37
C GLN A 647 59.33 -14.98 -21.36
N ALA A 648 60.30 -14.16 -20.95
CA ALA A 648 61.48 -13.84 -21.74
C ALA A 648 62.33 -15.08 -21.98
N GLU A 649 62.57 -15.92 -20.94
CA GLU A 649 63.26 -17.19 -21.05
C GLU A 649 62.57 -18.16 -22.01
N ARG A 650 61.25 -18.33 -21.87
CA ARG A 650 60.46 -19.18 -22.78
C ARG A 650 60.47 -18.69 -24.22
N LEU A 651 60.43 -17.39 -24.45
CA LEU A 651 60.56 -16.80 -25.77
C LEU A 651 61.93 -17.00 -26.39
N ALA A 652 62.98 -16.97 -25.56
CA ALA A 652 64.33 -17.27 -26.01
C ALA A 652 64.49 -18.75 -26.39
N GLU A 653 64.00 -19.70 -25.56
CA GLU A 653 63.97 -21.13 -25.88
C GLU A 653 63.14 -21.41 -27.16
N PHE A 654 61.96 -20.78 -27.32
CA PHE A 654 61.16 -20.94 -28.52
C PHE A 654 61.86 -20.40 -29.79
N ARG A 655 62.56 -19.28 -29.65
CA ARG A 655 63.37 -18.71 -30.75
C ARG A 655 64.52 -19.65 -31.15
N ASP A 656 65.21 -20.21 -30.16
CA ASP A 656 66.32 -21.11 -30.44
C ASP A 656 65.86 -22.43 -31.08
N GLN A 657 64.76 -23.03 -30.61
CA GLN A 657 64.10 -24.18 -31.24
C GLN A 657 63.58 -23.88 -32.66
N ALA A 658 63.03 -22.69 -32.86
CA ALA A 658 62.56 -22.27 -34.19
C ALA A 658 63.74 -22.06 -35.17
N THR A 659 64.87 -21.57 -34.68
CA THR A 659 66.09 -21.39 -35.48
C THR A 659 66.72 -22.74 -35.86
N GLU A 660 66.73 -23.72 -34.93
CA GLU A 660 67.19 -25.08 -35.15
C GLU A 660 66.30 -25.79 -36.19
N ARG A 661 64.98 -25.71 -36.06
CA ARG A 661 64.05 -26.25 -37.04
C ARG A 661 64.12 -25.61 -38.41
N LEU A 662 64.34 -24.32 -38.49
CA LEU A 662 64.59 -23.63 -39.76
C LEU A 662 65.89 -24.10 -40.42
N GLY A 663 66.94 -24.42 -39.59
CA GLY A 663 68.18 -25.04 -40.05
C GLY A 663 67.92 -26.41 -40.69
N GLU A 664 67.24 -27.30 -39.98
CA GLU A 664 66.84 -28.64 -40.46
C GLU A 664 65.99 -28.59 -41.77
N LEU A 665 64.97 -27.69 -41.83
CA LEU A 665 64.18 -27.49 -43.05
C LEU A 665 64.99 -26.97 -44.23
N ARG A 666 65.99 -26.14 -43.94
CA ARG A 666 66.92 -25.64 -45.01
C ARG A 666 67.83 -26.75 -45.54
N GLU A 667 68.33 -27.62 -44.65
CA GLU A 667 69.13 -28.78 -45.07
C GLU A 667 68.26 -29.77 -45.89
N GLN A 668 67.02 -30.07 -45.41
CA GLN A 668 66.09 -30.90 -46.21
C GLN A 668 65.71 -30.28 -47.54
N ALA A 669 65.55 -28.97 -47.61
CA ALA A 669 65.27 -28.28 -48.87
C ALA A 669 66.48 -28.34 -49.82
N VAL A 670 67.72 -28.27 -49.34
CA VAL A 670 68.97 -28.42 -50.13
C VAL A 670 69.05 -29.84 -50.66
N GLU A 671 68.80 -30.85 -49.77
CA GLU A 671 68.77 -32.29 -50.26
C GLU A 671 67.72 -32.52 -51.33
N MET A 672 66.46 -32.00 -51.12
CA MET A 672 65.41 -32.10 -52.14
C MET A 672 65.77 -31.41 -53.47
N ILE A 673 66.48 -30.28 -53.39
CA ILE A 673 66.94 -29.57 -54.63
C ILE A 673 68.05 -30.38 -55.29
N GLN A 674 68.97 -31.01 -54.58
CA GLN A 674 69.99 -31.89 -55.13
C GLN A 674 69.35 -33.13 -55.76
N GLU A 675 68.40 -33.77 -55.07
CA GLU A 675 67.67 -34.93 -55.55
C GLU A 675 66.82 -34.56 -56.79
N TYR A 676 66.24 -33.36 -56.83
CA TYR A 676 65.53 -32.86 -58.05
C TYR A 676 66.50 -32.56 -59.20
N GLN A 677 67.73 -32.07 -58.93
CA GLN A 677 68.70 -31.82 -59.93
C GLN A 677 69.30 -33.13 -60.52
N GLU A 678 69.53 -34.15 -59.63
CA GLU A 678 69.97 -35.47 -60.06
C GLU A 678 68.88 -36.20 -60.92
N ASN A 679 67.60 -36.13 -60.45
CA ASN A 679 66.49 -36.72 -61.21
C ASN A 679 66.25 -36.00 -62.58
N ARG A 680 66.59 -34.73 -62.70
CA ARG A 680 66.47 -33.94 -63.92
C ARG A 680 67.65 -34.27 -64.91
N ALA A 681 68.78 -34.68 -64.37
CA ALA A 681 69.92 -35.11 -65.16
C ALA A 681 69.66 -36.52 -65.78
N VAL A 682 68.90 -37.37 -65.08
CA VAL A 682 68.51 -38.72 -65.55
C VAL A 682 67.37 -38.66 -66.62
N ALA A 683 66.48 -37.59 -66.53
CA ALA A 683 65.35 -37.40 -67.50
C ALA A 683 65.73 -36.64 -68.77
N ALA A 684 66.98 -36.22 -68.93
CA ALA A 684 67.45 -35.52 -70.17
C ALA A 684 68.17 -36.43 -71.18
N GLY A 685 68.04 -37.76 -71.07
CA GLY A 685 68.48 -38.73 -72.02
C GLY A 685 67.35 -39.66 -72.46
N ASP A 686 66.42 -39.18 -73.22
CA ASP A 686 65.74 -39.93 -74.27
C ASP A 686 64.58 -39.12 -74.82
N SER A 687 64.66 -39.02 -76.20
CA SER A 687 63.56 -38.79 -77.15
C SER A 687 63.03 -37.34 -77.29
N GLU A 688 63.52 -36.80 -78.37
CA GLU A 688 62.83 -36.10 -79.41
C GLU A 688 61.46 -36.67 -79.78
N GLU A 689 60.62 -35.77 -80.25
CA GLU A 689 59.43 -35.85 -81.11
C GLU A 689 58.06 -35.48 -80.45
N ALA A 690 57.54 -34.53 -81.16
CA ALA A 690 56.17 -34.16 -81.50
C ALA A 690 55.61 -32.99 -80.61
N GLU A 691 55.77 -31.84 -81.08
CA GLU A 691 54.89 -31.01 -81.95
C GLU A 691 53.43 -30.95 -81.59
N GLU A 692 53.02 -29.72 -81.46
CA GLU A 692 51.79 -29.08 -81.93
C GLU A 692 50.56 -29.03 -80.98
N SER A 693 50.17 -27.83 -80.83
CA SER A 693 48.90 -27.19 -80.92
C SER A 693 48.31 -26.70 -79.59
N ALA A 694 48.27 -25.49 -79.55
CA ALA A 694 47.26 -24.47 -79.68
C ALA A 694 46.63 -24.00 -78.36
N GLU A 695 46.90 -22.79 -78.16
CA GLU A 695 46.01 -21.62 -78.09
C GLU A 695 45.02 -21.50 -76.95
N SER A 696 45.16 -20.33 -76.44
CA SER A 696 44.11 -19.43 -75.92
C SER A 696 43.65 -19.71 -74.49
N THR A 697 43.52 -18.83 -73.62
CA THR A 697 43.32 -17.40 -73.58
C THR A 697 43.38 -16.95 -72.13
N GLU A 698 44.01 -15.84 -72.00
CA GLU A 698 43.60 -14.66 -71.20
C GLU A 698 43.29 -14.69 -69.70
N ASN A 699 44.10 -13.92 -69.07
CA ASN A 699 43.73 -12.82 -68.18
C ASN A 699 43.13 -13.14 -66.78
N VAL A 700 43.77 -12.73 -65.73
CA VAL A 700 43.60 -11.45 -65.08
C VAL A 700 44.65 -11.28 -63.95
N LYS A 701 45.33 -10.17 -64.00
CA LYS A 701 46.04 -9.37 -63.00
C LYS A 701 45.49 -9.61 -61.53
N GLY A 702 46.25 -9.73 -60.50
CA GLY A 702 47.35 -8.86 -60.06
C GLY A 702 46.93 -8.17 -58.78
N ALA A 703 47.53 -8.40 -57.71
CA ALA A 703 47.59 -7.43 -56.60
C ALA A 703 48.77 -7.74 -55.67
N ASP A 704 49.49 -6.75 -55.57
CA ASP A 704 50.76 -6.49 -54.97
C ASP A 704 50.77 -6.55 -53.45
N THR A 705 51.75 -7.11 -52.87
CA THR A 705 52.12 -7.04 -51.45
C THR A 705 53.04 -5.86 -51.24
N SER A 706 52.66 -4.97 -50.38
CA SER A 706 53.62 -4.10 -49.72
C SER A 706 53.29 -3.90 -48.24
N ALA A 707 54.11 -4.43 -47.41
CA ALA A 707 54.23 -4.07 -45.99
C ALA A 707 54.71 -2.62 -45.87
N LYS A 708 54.03 -1.88 -45.00
CA LYS A 708 54.58 -0.65 -44.42
C LYS A 708 54.28 -0.59 -42.93
N THR A 709 55.37 -0.61 -42.21
CA THR A 709 55.54 -0.10 -40.86
C THR A 709 54.94 1.29 -40.68
N ALA A 710 54.24 1.50 -39.57
CA ALA A 710 54.01 2.85 -39.04
C ALA A 710 54.13 2.85 -37.52
N GLU A 711 54.91 3.77 -37.09
CA GLU A 711 55.30 4.20 -35.76
C GLU A 711 54.12 4.73 -34.97
N GLU A 712 54.17 4.60 -33.61
CA GLU A 712 53.45 5.44 -32.65
C GLU A 712 53.77 6.94 -32.84
N PRO A 713 52.81 7.80 -32.48
CA PRO A 713 53.17 8.83 -31.52
C PRO A 713 52.15 9.01 -30.41
N GLY A 714 52.70 9.20 -29.25
CA GLY A 714 51.95 9.65 -28.09
C GLY A 714 51.43 11.09 -28.27
N SER A 715 50.33 11.36 -27.61
CA SER A 715 50.02 12.72 -27.17
C SER A 715 49.10 12.69 -25.91
N GLN A 716 49.70 13.08 -24.85
CA GLN A 716 49.12 13.86 -23.76
C GLN A 716 48.59 15.18 -24.35
N ASP A 717 47.31 15.28 -24.77
CA ASP A 717 46.71 16.59 -25.07
C ASP A 717 45.17 16.53 -25.28
N ALA A 718 44.44 15.51 -24.73
CA ALA A 718 42.99 15.45 -24.78
C ALA A 718 42.28 15.63 -23.43
N LEU A 719 42.93 16.17 -22.39
CA LEU A 719 42.36 16.42 -21.05
C LEU A 719 42.49 17.89 -20.61
N ARG A 720 42.49 18.84 -21.56
CA ARG A 720 42.57 20.30 -21.23
C ARG A 720 41.56 21.19 -21.94
N ALA A 721 40.43 20.66 -22.39
CA ALA A 721 39.40 21.47 -23.10
C ALA A 721 38.03 21.50 -22.48
N GLU A 722 37.80 21.05 -21.23
CA GLU A 722 36.48 21.17 -20.55
C GLU A 722 36.52 21.89 -19.19
N ALA A 723 37.50 22.73 -18.94
CA ALA A 723 37.60 23.53 -17.72
C ALA A 723 37.70 25.04 -17.98
N GLN A 724 36.98 25.59 -18.94
CA GLN A 724 36.84 27.05 -19.10
C GLN A 724 35.48 27.41 -19.74
N HIS A 725 34.39 27.27 -19.00
CA HIS A 725 33.14 28.03 -19.21
C HIS A 725 32.20 27.90 -18.01
N ALA A 726 32.62 28.46 -16.89
CA ALA A 726 31.71 28.75 -15.77
C ALA A 726 32.25 29.93 -14.98
N GLU A 727 32.16 31.10 -15.55
CA GLU A 727 32.17 32.37 -14.83
C GLU A 727 31.63 33.46 -15.74
N LYS A 728 30.36 33.81 -15.52
CA LYS A 728 29.85 35.20 -15.62
C LYS A 728 28.35 35.23 -15.29
N LYS A 729 28.02 35.60 -14.05
CA LYS A 729 26.85 36.43 -13.74
C LYS A 729 27.12 37.87 -14.25
N PRO A 730 26.12 38.72 -14.53
CA PRO A 730 25.30 39.32 -13.49
C PRO A 730 23.83 39.58 -13.89
N GLU A 731 23.08 39.84 -12.98
CA GLU A 731 22.01 40.64 -12.41
C GLU A 731 20.69 39.91 -12.25
#